data_39e1a882aa7826f1ec1ddcf838ad5ced
#
_entry.id   39e1a882aa7826f1ec1ddcf838ad5ced
#
_cell.length_a   1.000
_cell.length_b   1.000
_cell.length_c   1.000
_cell.angle_alpha   90.00
_cell.angle_beta   90.00
_cell.angle_gamma   90.00
#
_symmetry.space_group_name_H-M   'P 1'
#
loop_
_entity.id
_entity.type
_entity.pdbx_description
1 polymer ?
#
loop_
_entity_poly.entity_id
_entity_poly.type
_entity_poly.pdbx_seq_one_letter_code
_entity_poly.pdbx_strand_id
1 'polypeptide(L)'
;PQKAEDAKPQAEVKKQDEPATQQPNAEQKTDEPKTDEQKTDAPQASETAQASEAAQQEKPAQKKFGFEKLDFVPSIAFNIKSQPAQSNFPEANRPERPTFTDLNMQASIKSDVARGPFNSQTQFDFVGASFQKEALRFGELGDRAPQVDLSSYLMQFQSGKMKYQSGQYSYGTLRHLMSGFSSRGMMMSFPVGKSGDFSLTAMNGSTVVGFSNFFGLDKRKHQLLSGTLGYELLSKRPGGLRVEAGVLDGWLLPVTGFTEGAINDAQRSQGLGFRLIASDPKQRYKFEGGFTRSKFLNPADPLLNQNANVREVPPITRNAHYLDASAEIFKDIPITKEKKFNLTFTFKHELVDPLFRSLGASTQADKAQNDFSLVSAIGDVTAQFTHTRFNDNLANIPSILTSLNRADTLLIGVPTAALFSDPQKPSPLFPRVSYNFNRTHAFSAAVPVNGGFEQDPTSIPDQLSTNQGLTADWQIQKWRLGYRLNHSFINNQQLGSELADQLTLVNGVVVGVSPNGSIDLNLDVSLESVNNKAVRTIDRKLALTPTINWKMSKKATFASNFSTTLADDRAKTKRDRNITFDMQWTYQFAFFENDKFRKLTGQFFIRYADTFIRNRNFLLITDDLQKTRILNLGLSFNIF
;
A
#
# COMPACT_ATOMS: atom_id res chain seq x y z
N PRO A 1 -13.40 -49.76 65.53
CA PRO A 1 -14.84 -49.68 65.64
C PRO A 1 -15.33 -48.24 65.55
N GLN A 2 -16.39 -48.08 64.82
CA GLN A 2 -17.27 -46.91 64.84
C GLN A 2 -16.76 -45.59 64.32
N LYS A 3 -17.44 -44.85 63.53
CA LYS A 3 -18.80 -44.79 62.98
C LYS A 3 -18.77 -43.72 61.87
N ALA A 4 -19.57 -43.95 60.89
CA ALA A 4 -19.99 -43.03 59.87
C ALA A 4 -20.56 -41.70 60.40
N GLU A 5 -20.47 -40.67 59.63
CA GLU A 5 -21.62 -39.79 59.38
C GLU A 5 -21.39 -38.90 58.14
N ASP A 6 -22.42 -38.82 57.37
CA ASP A 6 -22.60 -38.19 56.07
C ASP A 6 -22.38 -36.67 56.06
N ALA A 7 -21.82 -36.17 55.03
CA ALA A 7 -22.25 -34.91 54.43
C ALA A 7 -21.75 -34.79 52.99
N LYS A 8 -22.63 -34.87 52.00
CA LYS A 8 -22.42 -34.38 50.63
C LYS A 8 -22.27 -32.87 50.61
N PRO A 9 -21.42 -32.36 49.78
CA PRO A 9 -21.79 -31.18 49.01
C PRO A 9 -21.79 -31.46 47.50
N GLN A 10 -22.76 -30.85 46.89
CA GLN A 10 -23.03 -30.80 45.45
C GLN A 10 -21.81 -30.36 44.66
N ALA A 11 -21.46 -31.13 43.63
CA ALA A 11 -20.51 -30.75 42.62
C ALA A 11 -21.20 -29.78 41.62
N GLU A 12 -20.82 -28.53 41.65
CA GLU A 12 -21.03 -27.57 40.58
C GLU A 12 -20.20 -27.99 39.38
N VAL A 13 -20.87 -28.37 38.31
CA VAL A 13 -20.26 -28.67 37.00
C VAL A 13 -19.85 -27.34 36.39
N LYS A 14 -18.59 -26.96 36.54
CA LYS A 14 -17.96 -25.93 35.69
C LYS A 14 -17.81 -26.51 34.28
N LYS A 15 -18.52 -25.90 33.34
CA LYS A 15 -18.27 -26.06 31.92
C LYS A 15 -16.83 -25.75 31.65
N GLN A 16 -16.07 -26.72 31.17
CA GLN A 16 -14.79 -26.52 30.53
C GLN A 16 -15.07 -25.82 29.19
N ASP A 17 -14.55 -24.60 29.06
CA ASP A 17 -14.42 -23.93 27.77
C ASP A 17 -13.39 -24.71 26.94
N GLU A 18 -13.82 -25.18 25.79
CA GLU A 18 -12.95 -25.72 24.76
C GLU A 18 -11.96 -24.65 24.33
N PRO A 19 -10.67 -24.95 24.15
CA PRO A 19 -9.73 -24.01 23.60
C PRO A 19 -10.07 -23.80 22.12
N ALA A 20 -10.42 -22.57 21.79
CA ALA A 20 -10.57 -22.12 20.42
C ALA A 20 -9.30 -22.43 19.63
N THR A 21 -9.40 -23.32 18.68
CA THR A 21 -8.39 -23.62 17.68
C THR A 21 -8.18 -22.34 16.85
N GLN A 22 -7.13 -21.61 17.13
CA GLN A 22 -6.66 -20.54 16.26
C GLN A 22 -6.12 -21.19 14.99
N GLN A 23 -6.90 -21.12 13.93
CA GLN A 23 -6.38 -21.31 12.57
C GLN A 23 -5.36 -20.19 12.30
N PRO A 24 -4.17 -20.49 11.82
CA PRO A 24 -3.29 -19.47 11.30
C PRO A 24 -3.89 -18.96 10.00
N ASN A 25 -4.46 -17.76 10.02
CA ASN A 25 -4.74 -16.99 8.82
C ASN A 25 -3.42 -16.67 8.13
N ALA A 26 -3.03 -17.50 7.19
CA ALA A 26 -2.10 -17.13 6.16
C ALA A 26 -2.85 -16.21 5.19
N GLU A 27 -2.98 -14.92 5.52
CA GLU A 27 -3.26 -13.91 4.52
C GLU A 27 -2.06 -13.84 3.58
N GLN A 28 -2.05 -14.69 2.56
CA GLN A 28 -1.31 -14.43 1.34
C GLN A 28 -1.97 -13.21 0.70
N LYS A 29 -1.40 -12.03 0.92
CA LYS A 29 -1.56 -10.91 0.00
C LYS A 29 -0.95 -11.35 -1.34
N THR A 30 -1.76 -11.89 -2.20
CA THR A 30 -1.54 -11.83 -3.63
C THR A 30 -1.64 -10.37 -3.99
N ASP A 31 -0.53 -9.75 -4.37
CA ASP A 31 -0.53 -8.49 -5.09
C ASP A 31 -1.27 -8.74 -6.42
N GLU A 32 -2.57 -8.55 -6.41
CA GLU A 32 -3.35 -8.38 -7.63
C GLU A 32 -2.81 -7.14 -8.35
N PRO A 33 -2.55 -7.24 -9.67
CA PRO A 33 -2.29 -6.04 -10.44
C PRO A 33 -3.52 -5.15 -10.34
N LYS A 34 -3.34 -3.97 -9.76
CA LYS A 34 -4.36 -2.93 -9.63
C LYS A 34 -4.94 -2.64 -11.02
N THR A 35 -6.07 -3.22 -11.31
CA THR A 35 -7.04 -2.60 -12.20
C THR A 35 -7.48 -1.33 -11.49
N ASP A 36 -7.36 -0.18 -12.16
CA ASP A 36 -7.90 1.09 -11.71
C ASP A 36 -9.42 0.98 -11.56
N GLU A 37 -9.88 0.37 -10.49
CA GLU A 37 -11.20 0.64 -9.97
C GLU A 37 -11.10 2.00 -9.31
N GLN A 38 -11.78 2.97 -9.89
CA GLN A 38 -12.10 4.23 -9.24
C GLN A 38 -12.77 3.92 -7.90
N LYS A 39 -11.96 3.78 -6.86
CA LYS A 39 -12.45 3.94 -5.50
C LYS A 39 -12.94 5.37 -5.40
N THR A 40 -14.21 5.52 -5.10
CA THR A 40 -14.75 6.73 -4.49
C THR A 40 -14.10 6.87 -3.12
N ASP A 41 -12.95 7.50 -3.10
CA ASP A 41 -12.27 7.83 -1.86
C ASP A 41 -13.04 8.96 -1.18
N ALA A 42 -13.47 8.67 0.03
CA ALA A 42 -13.63 9.74 1.01
C ALA A 42 -12.30 10.51 1.07
N PRO A 43 -12.29 11.83 1.13
CA PRO A 43 -11.07 12.60 1.03
C PRO A 43 -10.13 12.29 2.20
N GLN A 44 -9.18 11.41 2.00
CA GLN A 44 -7.95 11.42 2.79
C GLN A 44 -7.18 12.67 2.36
N ALA A 45 -7.07 13.61 3.26
CA ALA A 45 -6.22 14.78 3.11
C ALA A 45 -4.76 14.34 3.20
N SER A 46 -4.17 13.95 2.07
CA SER A 46 -2.73 14.02 1.82
C SER A 46 -2.38 13.39 0.47
N GLU A 47 -2.66 14.11 -0.63
CA GLU A 47 -1.93 13.91 -1.88
C GLU A 47 -2.34 15.03 -2.85
N THR A 48 -1.72 16.20 -2.66
CA THR A 48 -1.72 17.24 -3.67
C THR A 48 -0.41 18.02 -3.60
N ALA A 49 0.65 17.38 -4.05
CA ALA A 49 1.87 18.08 -4.39
C ALA A 49 2.64 17.35 -5.50
N GLN A 50 1.97 17.02 -6.60
CA GLN A 50 2.63 16.74 -7.87
C GLN A 50 1.63 16.95 -9.02
N ALA A 51 1.53 18.18 -9.48
CA ALA A 51 1.18 18.50 -10.87
C ALA A 51 1.13 20.03 -11.04
N SER A 52 2.16 20.58 -11.59
CA SER A 52 2.20 21.62 -12.62
C SER A 52 3.54 22.35 -12.57
N GLU A 53 4.55 21.73 -13.09
CA GLU A 53 5.64 22.48 -13.70
C GLU A 53 5.18 22.95 -15.08
N ALA A 54 4.40 24.02 -15.11
CA ALA A 54 4.31 24.86 -16.28
C ALA A 54 5.46 25.85 -16.17
N ALA A 55 6.37 25.80 -17.14
CA ALA A 55 7.49 26.71 -17.28
C ALA A 55 7.03 28.18 -17.18
N GLN A 56 7.13 28.76 -15.99
CA GLN A 56 7.18 30.20 -15.80
C GLN A 56 8.65 30.60 -15.90
N GLN A 57 8.98 31.38 -16.91
CA GLN A 57 10.24 32.11 -16.96
C GLN A 57 10.38 32.94 -15.69
N GLU A 58 11.18 32.44 -14.75
CA GLU A 58 11.53 33.16 -13.53
C GLU A 58 12.30 34.43 -13.92
N LYS A 59 11.71 35.57 -13.61
CA LYS A 59 12.46 36.81 -13.48
C LYS A 59 13.57 36.62 -12.46
N PRO A 60 14.80 37.08 -12.68
CA PRO A 60 15.89 36.91 -11.72
C PRO A 60 15.47 37.49 -10.37
N ALA A 61 15.42 36.62 -9.37
CA ALA A 61 15.05 36.97 -8.03
C ALA A 61 16.04 38.01 -7.47
N GLN A 62 15.56 39.17 -7.06
CA GLN A 62 16.37 40.16 -6.38
C GLN A 62 16.94 39.55 -5.09
N LYS A 63 18.26 39.51 -4.97
CA LYS A 63 18.98 38.97 -3.78
C LYS A 63 18.56 39.76 -2.54
N LYS A 64 17.66 39.21 -1.74
CA LYS A 64 17.32 39.76 -0.43
C LYS A 64 18.37 39.32 0.58
N PHE A 65 19.05 40.26 1.21
CA PHE A 65 20.06 40.01 2.26
C PHE A 65 21.22 39.08 1.88
N GLY A 66 21.61 39.00 0.60
CA GLY A 66 22.68 38.12 0.14
C GLY A 66 22.31 36.64 0.07
N PHE A 67 21.05 36.28 0.27
CA PHE A 67 20.51 34.94 0.01
C PHE A 67 20.00 34.84 -1.43
N GLU A 68 20.26 33.69 -2.07
CA GLU A 68 19.76 33.37 -3.41
C GLU A 68 18.30 32.95 -3.35
N LYS A 69 17.96 32.22 -2.27
CA LYS A 69 16.60 31.80 -1.93
C LYS A 69 16.37 31.99 -0.44
N LEU A 70 15.26 32.60 -0.08
CA LEU A 70 14.78 32.72 1.31
C LEU A 70 13.26 32.64 1.27
N ASP A 71 12.76 31.43 1.39
CA ASP A 71 11.32 31.17 1.43
C ASP A 71 10.94 30.71 2.84
N PHE A 72 9.88 31.31 3.35
CA PHE A 72 9.25 30.90 4.60
C PHE A 72 7.76 30.77 4.34
N VAL A 73 7.25 29.55 4.43
CA VAL A 73 5.86 29.22 4.09
C VAL A 73 5.20 28.55 5.29
N PRO A 74 4.58 29.34 6.17
CA PRO A 74 3.66 28.79 7.15
C PRO A 74 2.36 28.40 6.46
N SER A 75 1.75 27.31 6.88
CA SER A 75 0.40 26.93 6.46
C SER A 75 -0.36 26.34 7.64
N ILE A 76 -1.61 26.73 7.81
CA ILE A 76 -2.50 26.20 8.82
C ILE A 76 -3.80 25.80 8.13
N ALA A 77 -4.15 24.55 8.25
CA ALA A 77 -5.40 23.99 7.76
C ALA A 77 -6.29 23.63 8.94
N PHE A 78 -7.54 24.06 8.89
CA PHE A 78 -8.58 23.64 9.81
C PHE A 78 -9.62 22.82 9.06
N ASN A 79 -10.13 21.79 9.72
CA ASN A 79 -11.17 20.93 9.21
C ASN A 79 -12.23 20.71 10.29
N ILE A 80 -13.38 21.33 10.11
CA ILE A 80 -14.55 21.14 10.97
C ILE A 80 -15.39 20.05 10.34
N LYS A 81 -15.58 18.97 11.06
CA LYS A 81 -16.46 17.86 10.67
C LYS A 81 -17.65 17.85 11.62
N SER A 82 -18.85 17.93 11.10
CA SER A 82 -20.07 17.83 11.88
C SER A 82 -20.96 16.74 11.29
N GLN A 83 -21.47 15.89 12.14
CA GLN A 83 -22.49 14.91 11.85
C GLN A 83 -23.71 15.23 12.70
N PRO A 84 -24.59 16.15 12.23
CA PRO A 84 -25.74 16.59 13.02
C PRO A 84 -26.82 15.53 13.15
N ALA A 85 -26.87 14.56 12.25
CA ALA A 85 -27.86 13.51 12.29
C ALA A 85 -27.34 12.15 11.80
N GLN A 86 -27.63 11.11 12.56
CA GLN A 86 -27.47 9.71 12.17
C GLN A 86 -28.66 8.88 12.66
N SER A 87 -29.19 8.04 11.81
CA SER A 87 -30.26 7.08 12.11
C SER A 87 -29.82 5.68 11.68
N ASN A 88 -29.94 4.71 12.57
CA ASN A 88 -29.60 3.31 12.34
C ASN A 88 -30.81 2.41 12.61
N PHE A 89 -30.96 1.35 11.83
CA PHE A 89 -31.87 0.27 12.08
C PHE A 89 -31.16 -1.07 11.80
N PRO A 90 -31.18 -2.04 12.70
CA PRO A 90 -31.72 -1.94 14.07
C PRO A 90 -30.93 -0.93 14.92
N GLU A 91 -31.57 -0.40 15.96
CA GLU A 91 -30.98 0.66 16.79
C GLU A 91 -29.71 0.19 17.52
N ALA A 92 -29.57 -1.11 17.76
CA ALA A 92 -28.37 -1.73 18.33
C ALA A 92 -27.09 -1.47 17.51
N ASN A 93 -27.22 -1.18 16.19
CA ASN A 93 -26.10 -0.85 15.31
C ASN A 93 -25.73 0.64 15.34
N ARG A 94 -26.34 1.42 16.25
CA ARG A 94 -26.01 2.84 16.39
C ARG A 94 -24.66 3.00 17.09
N PRO A 95 -23.74 3.79 16.53
CA PRO A 95 -22.44 4.03 17.17
C PRO A 95 -22.61 4.83 18.47
N GLU A 96 -21.61 4.74 19.35
CA GLU A 96 -21.60 5.47 20.63
C GLU A 96 -21.74 7.01 20.42
N ARG A 97 -21.22 7.52 19.29
CA ARG A 97 -21.24 8.95 18.93
C ARG A 97 -21.96 9.16 17.60
N PRO A 98 -23.29 9.09 17.56
CA PRO A 98 -24.05 9.23 16.33
C PRO A 98 -24.12 10.69 15.83
N THR A 99 -23.92 11.65 16.73
CA THR A 99 -23.87 13.08 16.39
C THR A 99 -22.65 13.72 17.03
N PHE A 100 -21.95 14.57 16.28
CA PHE A 100 -20.76 15.25 16.76
C PHE A 100 -20.42 16.47 15.92
N THR A 101 -19.57 17.34 16.49
CA THR A 101 -18.89 18.41 15.75
C THR A 101 -17.46 18.47 16.27
N ASP A 102 -16.51 18.14 15.41
CA ASP A 102 -15.09 18.07 15.73
C ASP A 102 -14.29 19.04 14.87
N LEU A 103 -13.27 19.61 15.48
CA LEU A 103 -12.29 20.46 14.83
C LEU A 103 -10.95 19.73 14.78
N ASN A 104 -10.43 19.54 13.59
CA ASN A 104 -9.08 19.06 13.36
C ASN A 104 -8.23 20.18 12.77
N MET A 105 -6.98 20.26 13.20
CA MET A 105 -6.01 21.25 12.75
C MET A 105 -4.77 20.53 12.21
N GLN A 106 -4.24 21.04 11.12
CA GLN A 106 -2.92 20.68 10.61
C GLN A 106 -2.15 21.98 10.39
N ALA A 107 -0.97 22.10 10.97
CA ALA A 107 -0.10 23.24 10.74
C ALA A 107 1.25 22.76 10.25
N SER A 108 1.80 23.43 9.25
CA SER A 108 3.13 23.16 8.72
C SER A 108 3.91 24.45 8.58
N ILE A 109 5.16 24.41 9.00
CA ILE A 109 6.11 25.50 8.83
C ILE A 109 7.24 24.97 7.96
N LYS A 110 7.38 25.53 6.75
CA LYS A 110 8.46 25.20 5.82
C LYS A 110 9.36 26.41 5.65
N SER A 111 10.67 26.15 5.65
CA SER A 111 11.68 27.17 5.36
C SER A 111 12.74 26.59 4.44
N ASP A 112 12.96 27.26 3.30
CA ASP A 112 14.00 26.96 2.34
C ASP A 112 14.96 28.14 2.25
N VAL A 113 16.23 27.90 2.56
CA VAL A 113 17.27 28.92 2.52
C VAL A 113 18.42 28.42 1.66
N ALA A 114 18.83 29.22 0.65
CA ALA A 114 19.99 28.93 -0.16
C ALA A 114 20.92 30.15 -0.22
N ARG A 115 22.25 29.89 0.00
CA ARG A 115 23.30 30.89 -0.09
C ARG A 115 24.61 30.24 -0.56
N GLY A 116 24.95 30.44 -1.81
CA GLY A 116 26.14 29.80 -2.40
C GLY A 116 26.05 28.26 -2.30
N PRO A 117 27.06 27.60 -1.73
CA PRO A 117 27.05 26.14 -1.57
C PRO A 117 26.15 25.64 -0.44
N PHE A 118 25.61 26.54 0.40
CA PHE A 118 24.76 26.21 1.53
C PHE A 118 23.29 26.21 1.14
N ASN A 119 22.61 25.09 1.44
CA ASN A 119 21.17 24.94 1.29
C ASN A 119 20.61 24.34 2.58
N SER A 120 19.53 24.93 3.10
CA SER A 120 18.81 24.46 4.28
C SER A 120 17.34 24.33 3.96
N GLN A 121 16.79 23.16 4.27
CA GLN A 121 15.35 22.90 4.22
C GLN A 121 14.90 22.48 5.61
N THR A 122 13.87 23.14 6.11
CA THR A 122 13.30 22.81 7.42
C THR A 122 11.80 22.73 7.30
N GLN A 123 11.22 21.69 7.86
CA GLN A 123 9.78 21.48 7.93
C GLN A 123 9.39 20.99 9.32
N PHE A 124 8.33 21.56 9.88
CA PHE A 124 7.69 21.11 11.10
C PHE A 124 6.20 20.95 10.83
N ASP A 125 5.65 19.80 11.19
CA ASP A 125 4.24 19.46 10.98
C ASP A 125 3.58 19.19 12.33
N PHE A 126 2.49 19.90 12.60
CA PHE A 126 1.70 19.79 13.82
C PHE A 126 0.30 19.31 13.48
N VAL A 127 -0.28 18.52 14.36
CA VAL A 127 -1.66 18.04 14.25
C VAL A 127 -2.40 18.37 15.53
N GLY A 128 -3.65 18.78 15.38
CA GLY A 128 -4.53 19.07 16.51
C GLY A 128 -5.91 18.44 16.32
N ALA A 129 -6.53 18.00 17.42
CA ALA A 129 -7.88 17.46 17.44
C ALA A 129 -8.65 17.98 18.66
N SER A 130 -9.89 18.44 18.44
CA SER A 130 -10.77 18.86 19.54
C SER A 130 -11.33 17.68 20.32
N PHE A 131 -11.54 16.55 19.63
CA PHE A 131 -11.98 15.32 20.26
C PHE A 131 -10.76 14.56 20.82
N GLN A 132 -10.68 14.46 22.14
CA GLN A 132 -9.53 13.93 22.86
C GLN A 132 -9.09 12.52 22.38
N LYS A 133 -10.06 11.65 22.06
CA LYS A 133 -9.77 10.30 21.58
C LYS A 133 -9.11 10.26 20.18
N GLU A 134 -9.20 11.37 19.43
CA GLU A 134 -8.53 11.55 18.12
C GLU A 134 -7.18 12.27 18.24
N ALA A 135 -6.77 12.66 19.46
CA ALA A 135 -5.47 13.28 19.68
C ALA A 135 -4.35 12.33 19.26
N LEU A 136 -3.29 12.86 18.63
CA LEU A 136 -2.21 12.11 18.00
C LEU A 136 -1.61 10.99 18.88
N ARG A 137 -1.54 11.21 20.19
CA ARG A 137 -0.95 10.24 21.14
C ARG A 137 -1.96 9.71 22.15
N PHE A 138 -3.26 9.76 21.82
CA PHE A 138 -4.29 9.26 22.73
C PHE A 138 -4.11 7.77 23.07
N GLY A 139 -3.73 6.94 22.09
CA GLY A 139 -3.48 5.51 22.30
C GLY A 139 -2.34 5.21 23.29
N GLU A 140 -1.40 6.17 23.46
CA GLU A 140 -0.25 6.03 24.37
C GLU A 140 -0.50 6.70 25.73
N LEU A 141 -1.08 7.90 25.73
CA LEU A 141 -1.20 8.77 26.90
C LEU A 141 -2.61 8.84 27.49
N GLY A 142 -3.60 8.30 26.78
CA GLY A 142 -5.01 8.40 27.15
C GLY A 142 -5.45 9.86 27.28
N ASP A 143 -6.19 10.18 28.34
CA ASP A 143 -6.71 11.53 28.61
C ASP A 143 -5.62 12.58 28.88
N ARG A 144 -4.36 12.18 28.99
CA ARG A 144 -3.21 13.09 29.11
C ARG A 144 -2.58 13.44 27.78
N ALA A 145 -3.07 12.89 26.65
CA ALA A 145 -2.57 13.22 25.34
C ALA A 145 -2.82 14.72 25.03
N PRO A 146 -1.81 15.46 24.54
CA PRO A 146 -2.01 16.84 24.15
C PRO A 146 -2.94 16.92 22.94
N GLN A 147 -3.86 17.88 22.93
CA GLN A 147 -4.77 18.09 21.79
C GLN A 147 -4.03 18.60 20.55
N VAL A 148 -2.88 19.25 20.72
CA VAL A 148 -1.98 19.65 19.61
C VAL A 148 -0.61 19.10 19.89
N ASP A 149 -0.05 18.36 18.94
CA ASP A 149 1.28 17.75 19.09
C ASP A 149 2.07 17.80 17.77
N LEU A 150 3.39 17.56 17.86
CA LEU A 150 4.29 17.47 16.72
C LEU A 150 4.08 16.12 16.01
N SER A 151 3.57 16.15 14.80
CA SER A 151 3.39 14.96 13.99
C SER A 151 4.73 14.51 13.41
N SER A 152 5.42 15.40 12.71
CA SER A 152 6.72 15.13 12.10
C SER A 152 7.56 16.39 12.01
N TYR A 153 8.87 16.22 11.84
CA TYR A 153 9.74 17.30 11.42
C TYR A 153 10.91 16.76 10.59
N LEU A 154 11.47 17.60 9.75
CA LEU A 154 12.69 17.35 9.01
C LEU A 154 13.51 18.64 8.96
N MET A 155 14.77 18.55 9.37
CA MET A 155 15.77 19.58 9.17
C MET A 155 16.88 19.00 8.31
N GLN A 156 17.13 19.60 7.17
CA GLN A 156 18.17 19.20 6.23
C GLN A 156 19.08 20.38 5.96
N PHE A 157 20.37 20.16 6.11
CA PHE A 157 21.43 21.13 5.81
C PHE A 157 22.40 20.52 4.81
N GLN A 158 22.68 21.23 3.76
CA GLN A 158 23.65 20.83 2.75
C GLN A 158 24.67 21.93 2.55
N SER A 159 25.95 21.59 2.51
CA SER A 159 27.05 22.48 2.19
C SER A 159 27.96 21.80 1.19
N GLY A 160 27.89 22.21 -0.06
CA GLY A 160 28.51 21.51 -1.17
C GLY A 160 28.01 20.06 -1.28
N LYS A 161 28.90 19.07 -1.10
CA LYS A 161 28.55 17.64 -1.12
C LYS A 161 28.27 17.06 0.27
N MET A 162 28.46 17.82 1.34
CA MET A 162 28.13 17.39 2.70
C MET A 162 26.65 17.59 2.95
N LYS A 163 26.01 16.59 3.56
CA LYS A 163 24.59 16.62 3.90
C LYS A 163 24.39 16.18 5.35
N TYR A 164 23.58 16.93 6.06
CA TYR A 164 23.07 16.58 7.39
C TYR A 164 21.55 16.56 7.36
N GLN A 165 20.94 15.57 8.01
CA GLN A 165 19.49 15.49 8.20
C GLN A 165 19.19 15.13 9.66
N SER A 166 18.12 15.72 10.20
CA SER A 166 17.55 15.37 11.50
C SER A 166 16.04 15.44 11.44
N GLY A 167 15.38 14.52 12.11
CA GLY A 167 13.92 14.38 12.10
C GLY A 167 13.48 13.07 11.43
N GLN A 168 12.30 13.07 10.84
CA GLN A 168 11.79 11.92 10.09
C GLN A 168 12.36 11.90 8.67
N TYR A 169 13.08 10.84 8.36
CA TYR A 169 13.61 10.57 7.01
C TYR A 169 13.73 9.08 6.75
N SER A 170 13.91 8.73 5.50
CA SER A 170 14.18 7.34 5.08
C SER A 170 15.65 7.18 4.76
N TYR A 171 16.24 6.04 5.15
CA TYR A 171 17.63 5.72 4.89
C TYR A 171 17.80 4.28 4.45
N GLY A 172 18.86 4.05 3.68
CA GLY A 172 19.32 2.73 3.25
C GLY A 172 19.05 2.44 1.78
N THR A 173 20.07 1.91 1.12
CA THR A 173 20.09 1.51 -0.29
C THR A 173 20.39 0.02 -0.46
N LEU A 174 20.79 -0.67 0.63
CA LEU A 174 21.15 -2.08 0.63
C LEU A 174 19.92 -2.93 0.93
N ARG A 175 19.34 -3.54 -0.12
CA ARG A 175 18.01 -4.21 -0.17
C ARG A 175 17.69 -5.08 1.05
N HIS A 176 18.62 -5.91 1.50
CA HIS A 176 18.40 -6.86 2.61
C HIS A 176 19.04 -6.43 3.92
N LEU A 177 19.85 -5.37 3.95
CA LEU A 177 20.49 -4.89 5.17
C LEU A 177 19.74 -3.72 5.77
N MET A 178 19.62 -2.64 4.99
CA MET A 178 18.89 -1.43 5.33
C MET A 178 18.33 -0.80 4.06
N SER A 179 17.03 -0.84 3.92
CA SER A 179 16.34 -0.46 2.69
C SER A 179 15.12 0.39 2.99
N GLY A 180 15.26 1.71 2.74
CA GLY A 180 14.15 2.64 2.92
C GLY A 180 13.58 2.68 4.35
N PHE A 181 14.38 2.32 5.36
CA PHE A 181 13.93 2.37 6.74
C PHE A 181 13.61 3.82 7.12
N SER A 182 12.38 4.06 7.56
CA SER A 182 11.86 5.40 7.85
C SER A 182 11.56 5.55 9.32
N SER A 183 12.25 6.50 9.98
CA SER A 183 12.04 6.82 11.38
C SER A 183 12.64 8.17 11.70
N ARG A 184 12.50 8.60 12.97
CA ARG A 184 13.15 9.80 13.49
C ARG A 184 14.60 9.49 13.86
N GLY A 185 15.52 10.38 13.48
CA GLY A 185 16.93 10.19 13.75
C GLY A 185 17.81 11.32 13.21
N MET A 186 19.08 11.00 13.04
CA MET A 186 20.09 11.90 12.49
C MET A 186 20.95 11.16 11.45
N MET A 187 21.25 11.85 10.34
CA MET A 187 22.12 11.34 9.29
C MET A 187 23.14 12.39 8.87
N MET A 188 24.34 11.94 8.60
CA MET A 188 25.41 12.74 8.00
C MET A 188 25.98 12.02 6.79
N SER A 189 26.25 12.77 5.73
CA SER A 189 26.88 12.25 4.52
C SER A 189 28.04 13.15 4.12
N PHE A 190 29.17 12.54 3.76
CA PHE A 190 30.42 13.21 3.42
C PHE A 190 30.96 12.68 2.11
N PRO A 191 31.53 13.56 1.26
CA PRO A 191 32.26 13.11 0.08
C PRO A 191 33.60 12.44 0.51
N VAL A 192 33.94 11.35 -0.18
CA VAL A 192 35.22 10.65 0.00
C VAL A 192 36.00 10.75 -1.33
N GLY A 193 36.99 11.63 -1.34
CA GLY A 193 37.71 11.95 -2.57
C GLY A 193 36.80 12.58 -3.63
N LYS A 194 37.04 12.25 -4.92
CA LYS A 194 36.26 12.78 -6.06
C LYS A 194 35.03 11.95 -6.39
N SER A 195 35.07 10.65 -6.14
CA SER A 195 34.11 9.66 -6.64
C SER A 195 33.44 8.84 -5.54
N GLY A 196 33.78 9.08 -4.27
CA GLY A 196 33.20 8.37 -3.15
C GLY A 196 32.28 9.24 -2.30
N ASP A 197 31.41 8.57 -1.57
CA ASP A 197 30.54 9.14 -0.55
C ASP A 197 30.46 8.17 0.65
N PHE A 198 30.44 8.74 1.83
CA PHE A 198 30.26 8.02 3.08
C PHE A 198 29.10 8.61 3.85
N SER A 199 28.19 7.80 4.34
CA SER A 199 27.09 8.23 5.17
C SER A 199 26.96 7.42 6.44
N LEU A 200 26.59 8.11 7.52
CA LEU A 200 26.27 7.54 8.82
C LEU A 200 24.86 7.95 9.21
N THR A 201 24.15 7.03 9.83
CA THR A 201 22.82 7.29 10.36
C THR A 201 22.62 6.63 11.72
N ALA A 202 21.89 7.32 12.58
CA ALA A 202 21.35 6.79 13.83
C ALA A 202 19.85 7.10 13.85
N MET A 203 19.01 6.09 13.94
CA MET A 203 17.56 6.23 13.85
C MET A 203 16.88 5.50 15.01
N ASN A 204 15.74 5.98 15.44
CA ASN A 204 14.90 5.23 16.39
C ASN A 204 14.47 3.90 15.75
N GLY A 205 14.30 2.88 16.58
CA GLY A 205 13.91 1.55 16.13
C GLY A 205 12.47 1.44 15.61
N SER A 206 11.64 2.41 15.93
CA SER A 206 10.24 2.50 15.52
C SER A 206 9.85 3.93 15.18
N THR A 207 8.64 4.13 14.69
CA THR A 207 8.11 5.47 14.41
C THR A 207 7.96 6.26 15.69
N VAL A 208 8.39 7.52 15.71
CA VAL A 208 8.27 8.44 16.84
C VAL A 208 7.41 9.62 16.43
N VAL A 209 6.47 9.99 17.28
CA VAL A 209 5.66 11.21 17.13
C VAL A 209 5.66 12.01 18.43
N GLY A 210 5.25 13.26 18.35
CA GLY A 210 5.24 14.18 19.48
C GLY A 210 6.59 14.85 19.71
N PHE A 211 6.64 15.74 20.70
CA PHE A 211 7.85 16.46 21.08
C PHE A 211 8.81 15.62 21.94
N SER A 212 8.31 14.59 22.60
CA SER A 212 9.17 13.66 23.34
C SER A 212 10.10 12.94 22.40
N ASN A 213 11.31 12.62 22.86
CA ASN A 213 12.34 11.98 22.05
C ASN A 213 12.58 12.71 20.72
N PHE A 214 12.82 14.03 20.80
CA PHE A 214 12.91 14.93 19.63
C PHE A 214 13.89 14.46 18.58
N PHE A 215 15.05 13.95 18.97
CA PHE A 215 16.04 13.41 18.03
C PHE A 215 15.83 11.92 17.69
N GLY A 216 14.91 11.22 18.36
CA GLY A 216 14.68 9.78 18.17
C GLY A 216 15.74 8.89 18.84
N LEU A 217 16.64 9.43 19.67
CA LEU A 217 17.83 8.73 20.15
C LEU A 217 17.90 8.59 21.68
N ASP A 218 16.82 8.76 22.40
CA ASP A 218 16.80 8.73 23.87
C ASP A 218 17.10 7.34 24.43
N LYS A 219 16.66 6.27 23.75
CA LYS A 219 16.82 4.89 24.20
C LYS A 219 17.90 4.18 23.41
N ARG A 220 19.11 4.03 23.98
CA ARG A 220 20.25 3.37 23.30
C ARG A 220 19.98 1.95 22.81
N LYS A 221 19.12 1.21 23.48
CA LYS A 221 18.72 -0.16 23.10
C LYS A 221 17.47 -0.19 22.20
N HIS A 222 17.09 0.94 21.60
CA HIS A 222 15.98 1.03 20.66
C HIS A 222 16.36 1.91 19.46
N GLN A 223 17.50 1.57 18.85
CA GLN A 223 18.11 2.34 17.77
C GLN A 223 18.68 1.45 16.69
N LEU A 224 18.72 1.97 15.48
CA LEU A 224 19.46 1.42 14.36
C LEU A 224 20.59 2.37 14.00
N LEU A 225 21.82 1.86 14.07
CA LEU A 225 23.03 2.53 13.64
C LEU A 225 23.48 1.91 12.33
N SER A 226 23.67 2.70 11.28
CA SER A 226 24.13 2.20 9.99
C SER A 226 25.11 3.16 9.35
N GLY A 227 26.08 2.59 8.63
CA GLY A 227 27.01 3.34 7.81
C GLY A 227 27.09 2.74 6.42
N THR A 228 27.16 3.59 5.38
CA THR A 228 27.35 3.16 4.00
C THR A 228 28.50 3.91 3.36
N LEU A 229 29.32 3.21 2.58
CA LEU A 229 30.38 3.73 1.75
C LEU A 229 30.06 3.40 0.30
N GLY A 230 29.92 4.42 -0.53
CA GLY A 230 29.71 4.31 -1.96
C GLY A 230 30.93 4.79 -2.74
N TYR A 231 31.27 4.13 -3.84
CA TYR A 231 32.37 4.54 -4.69
C TYR A 231 32.04 4.32 -6.17
N GLU A 232 32.17 5.39 -6.96
CA GLU A 232 32.04 5.38 -8.42
C GLU A 232 33.36 4.97 -9.06
N LEU A 233 33.45 3.73 -9.55
CA LEU A 233 34.65 3.21 -10.20
C LEU A 233 34.95 3.93 -11.53
N LEU A 234 33.90 4.42 -12.20
CA LEU A 234 34.01 5.21 -13.42
C LEU A 234 33.77 6.69 -13.11
N SER A 235 34.81 7.41 -12.64
CA SER A 235 34.72 8.81 -12.20
C SER A 235 34.16 9.78 -13.25
N LYS A 236 34.40 9.49 -14.55
CA LYS A 236 33.88 10.29 -15.68
C LYS A 236 32.40 9.98 -16.02
N ARG A 237 31.84 8.94 -15.45
CA ARG A 237 30.48 8.48 -15.73
C ARG A 237 29.80 7.98 -14.43
N PRO A 238 29.30 8.91 -13.59
CA PRO A 238 28.55 8.54 -12.39
C PRO A 238 27.38 7.62 -12.71
N GLY A 239 27.17 6.57 -11.90
CA GLY A 239 26.15 5.54 -12.15
C GLY A 239 26.54 4.50 -13.22
N GLY A 240 27.73 4.64 -13.87
CA GLY A 240 28.21 3.67 -14.84
C GLY A 240 28.71 2.38 -14.22
N LEU A 241 29.44 2.48 -13.12
CA LEU A 241 29.86 1.36 -12.29
C LEU A 241 30.11 1.87 -10.85
N ARG A 242 29.21 1.48 -9.96
CA ARG A 242 29.23 1.90 -8.55
C ARG A 242 29.22 0.67 -7.64
N VAL A 243 30.08 0.72 -6.63
CA VAL A 243 30.12 -0.27 -5.53
C VAL A 243 29.69 0.41 -4.24
N GLU A 244 28.86 -0.25 -3.48
CA GLU A 244 28.44 0.19 -2.16
C GLU A 244 28.71 -0.91 -1.15
N ALA A 245 29.18 -0.52 0.04
CA ALA A 245 29.34 -1.38 1.21
C ALA A 245 28.67 -0.72 2.40
N GLY A 246 28.03 -1.50 3.24
CA GLY A 246 27.38 -0.95 4.42
C GLY A 246 27.36 -1.91 5.58
N VAL A 247 27.22 -1.32 6.77
CA VAL A 247 27.12 -2.02 8.05
C VAL A 247 25.88 -1.56 8.80
N LEU A 248 25.31 -2.46 9.61
CA LEU A 248 24.17 -2.20 10.48
C LEU A 248 24.43 -2.81 11.87
N ASP A 249 24.15 -2.06 12.92
CA ASP A 249 23.91 -2.56 14.29
C ASP A 249 22.58 -2.00 14.78
N GLY A 250 21.57 -2.85 14.85
CA GLY A 250 20.22 -2.51 15.25
C GLY A 250 19.81 -3.21 16.53
N TRP A 251 19.17 -2.49 17.40
CA TRP A 251 18.58 -3.01 18.62
C TRP A 251 17.17 -2.48 18.80
N LEU A 252 16.20 -3.36 19.02
CA LEU A 252 14.80 -3.04 19.32
C LEU A 252 14.44 -3.58 20.70
N LEU A 253 13.77 -2.78 21.49
CA LEU A 253 13.12 -3.19 22.73
C LEU A 253 11.62 -3.38 22.48
N PRO A 254 10.95 -4.22 23.28
CA PRO A 254 9.51 -4.25 23.30
C PRO A 254 8.95 -2.86 23.59
N VAL A 255 8.11 -2.38 22.73
CA VAL A 255 7.35 -1.14 22.90
C VAL A 255 5.92 -1.41 22.48
N THR A 256 4.99 -0.92 23.26
CA THR A 256 3.56 -0.96 22.96
C THR A 256 3.05 0.46 22.87
N GLY A 257 2.38 0.78 21.80
CA GLY A 257 1.80 2.10 21.63
C GLY A 257 1.37 2.35 20.20
N PHE A 258 0.35 3.13 20.02
CA PHE A 258 -0.17 3.50 18.70
C PHE A 258 0.85 4.29 17.87
N THR A 259 1.65 5.13 18.51
CA THR A 259 2.56 6.07 17.87
C THR A 259 3.95 5.52 17.58
N GLU A 260 4.32 4.42 18.21
CA GLU A 260 5.62 3.78 18.03
C GLU A 260 5.50 2.39 17.37
N GLY A 261 4.27 1.93 17.09
CA GLY A 261 4.01 0.55 16.65
C GLY A 261 4.18 -0.46 17.78
N ALA A 262 3.81 -1.71 17.53
CA ALA A 262 3.98 -2.79 18.49
C ALA A 262 5.23 -3.62 18.15
N ILE A 263 6.20 -3.65 19.07
CA ILE A 263 7.35 -4.55 19.02
C ILE A 263 7.21 -5.46 20.25
N ASN A 264 6.89 -6.72 19.99
CA ASN A 264 6.55 -7.66 21.05
C ASN A 264 7.79 -8.26 21.73
N ASP A 265 8.94 -8.30 21.03
CA ASP A 265 10.14 -8.97 21.49
C ASP A 265 11.36 -8.06 21.43
N ALA A 266 12.29 -8.20 22.38
CA ALA A 266 13.60 -7.62 22.22
C ALA A 266 14.33 -8.28 21.04
N GLN A 267 14.92 -7.48 20.16
CA GLN A 267 15.56 -7.95 18.93
C GLN A 267 16.89 -7.23 18.73
N ARG A 268 17.86 -7.94 18.21
CA ARG A 268 19.14 -7.37 17.79
C ARG A 268 19.57 -7.94 16.46
N SER A 269 20.05 -7.11 15.57
CA SER A 269 20.62 -7.50 14.29
C SER A 269 21.90 -6.74 14.02
N GLN A 270 22.94 -7.48 13.63
CA GLN A 270 24.20 -6.94 13.17
C GLN A 270 24.48 -7.50 11.79
N GLY A 271 24.83 -6.63 10.84
CA GLY A 271 25.01 -7.09 9.48
C GLY A 271 25.95 -6.24 8.66
N LEU A 272 26.39 -6.84 7.55
CA LEU A 272 27.14 -6.17 6.50
C LEU A 272 26.50 -6.48 5.15
N GLY A 273 26.59 -5.54 4.23
CA GLY A 273 26.02 -5.68 2.89
C GLY A 273 26.92 -5.06 1.83
N PHE A 274 26.84 -5.61 0.63
CA PHE A 274 27.51 -5.10 -0.57
C PHE A 274 26.50 -4.97 -1.69
N ARG A 275 26.67 -3.97 -2.54
CA ARG A 275 25.88 -3.72 -3.72
C ARG A 275 26.76 -3.28 -4.87
N LEU A 276 26.52 -3.84 -6.04
CA LEU A 276 27.15 -3.45 -7.30
C LEU A 276 26.08 -2.97 -8.25
N ILE A 277 26.26 -1.79 -8.81
CA ILE A 277 25.38 -1.20 -9.82
C ILE A 277 26.22 -0.97 -11.06
N ALA A 278 25.75 -1.44 -12.20
CA ALA A 278 26.39 -1.19 -13.49
C ALA A 278 25.39 -0.79 -14.55
N SER A 279 25.74 0.15 -15.39
CA SER A 279 24.94 0.52 -16.55
C SER A 279 25.84 0.90 -17.74
N ASP A 280 25.38 0.63 -18.96
CA ASP A 280 26.05 1.11 -20.16
C ASP A 280 25.82 2.61 -20.39
N PRO A 281 26.60 3.30 -21.27
CA PRO A 281 26.46 4.73 -21.52
C PRO A 281 25.08 5.16 -22.03
N LYS A 282 24.39 4.27 -22.74
CA LYS A 282 23.05 4.51 -23.28
C LYS A 282 21.95 4.01 -22.36
N GLN A 283 22.31 3.48 -21.17
CA GLN A 283 21.41 2.85 -20.19
C GLN A 283 20.51 1.75 -20.77
N ARG A 284 20.97 1.09 -21.83
CA ARG A 284 20.29 -0.06 -22.43
C ARG A 284 20.46 -1.34 -21.62
N TYR A 285 21.62 -1.48 -21.00
CA TYR A 285 21.94 -2.60 -20.13
C TYR A 285 22.13 -2.09 -18.71
N LYS A 286 21.37 -2.64 -17.79
CA LYS A 286 21.45 -2.29 -16.37
C LYS A 286 21.60 -3.56 -15.59
N PHE A 287 22.46 -3.51 -14.62
CA PHE A 287 22.75 -4.60 -13.72
C PHE A 287 22.82 -4.08 -12.29
N GLU A 288 22.17 -4.77 -11.38
CA GLU A 288 22.28 -4.54 -9.96
C GLU A 288 22.37 -5.89 -9.25
N GLY A 289 23.37 -6.07 -8.41
CA GLY A 289 23.52 -7.26 -7.59
C GLY A 289 23.91 -6.88 -6.17
N GLY A 290 23.45 -7.64 -5.21
CA GLY A 290 23.76 -7.40 -3.82
C GLY A 290 23.86 -8.67 -3.00
N PHE A 291 24.66 -8.58 -1.94
CA PHE A 291 24.86 -9.61 -0.93
C PHE A 291 24.76 -9.00 0.44
N THR A 292 24.07 -9.68 1.35
CA THR A 292 23.92 -9.27 2.74
C THR A 292 24.15 -10.45 3.66
N ARG A 293 24.92 -10.25 4.72
CA ARG A 293 25.08 -11.19 5.82
C ARG A 293 24.59 -10.54 7.10
N SER A 294 23.64 -11.17 7.78
CA SER A 294 23.06 -10.66 9.02
C SER A 294 23.14 -11.70 10.13
N LYS A 295 23.54 -11.25 11.32
CA LYS A 295 23.47 -12.00 12.57
C LYS A 295 22.32 -11.45 13.38
N PHE A 296 21.32 -12.28 13.63
CA PHE A 296 20.11 -11.93 14.38
C PHE A 296 20.05 -12.72 15.68
N LEU A 297 19.51 -12.10 16.73
CA LEU A 297 19.22 -12.75 18.01
C LEU A 297 18.06 -12.04 18.71
N ASN A 298 17.34 -12.79 19.55
CA ASN A 298 16.42 -12.23 20.54
C ASN A 298 17.17 -12.19 21.88
N PRO A 299 17.62 -11.01 22.35
CA PRO A 299 18.25 -10.92 23.66
C PRO A 299 17.23 -11.17 24.78
N ALA A 300 17.70 -11.63 25.92
CA ALA A 300 16.86 -11.81 27.10
C ALA A 300 16.13 -10.51 27.46
N ASP A 301 14.82 -10.59 27.59
CA ASP A 301 13.96 -9.48 27.98
C ASP A 301 13.41 -9.71 29.38
N PRO A 302 13.66 -8.81 30.32
CA PRO A 302 13.13 -8.93 31.69
C PRO A 302 11.59 -8.96 31.75
N LEU A 303 10.90 -8.38 30.78
CA LEU A 303 9.44 -8.38 30.73
C LEU A 303 8.88 -9.73 30.26
N LEU A 304 9.60 -10.48 29.43
CA LEU A 304 9.19 -11.79 28.96
C LEU A 304 9.48 -12.92 29.96
N ASN A 305 10.39 -12.70 30.92
CA ASN A 305 10.71 -13.68 31.96
C ASN A 305 9.63 -13.83 33.05
N GLN A 306 8.59 -13.01 33.04
CA GLN A 306 7.49 -13.10 33.98
C GLN A 306 6.40 -14.02 33.43
N ASN A 307 6.57 -15.33 33.59
CA ASN A 307 5.57 -16.39 33.31
C ASN A 307 5.39 -16.88 31.86
N ALA A 308 6.27 -16.59 30.93
CA ALA A 308 6.19 -17.19 29.62
C ALA A 308 7.40 -18.14 29.39
N ASN A 309 7.14 -19.33 28.86
CA ASN A 309 8.17 -20.23 28.33
C ASN A 309 8.79 -19.65 27.04
N VAL A 310 9.32 -18.45 27.10
CA VAL A 310 9.98 -17.81 25.96
C VAL A 310 11.36 -18.42 25.82
N ARG A 311 11.55 -19.21 24.78
CA ARG A 311 12.84 -19.80 24.46
C ARG A 311 13.70 -18.74 23.78
N GLU A 312 14.84 -18.42 24.37
CA GLU A 312 15.82 -17.56 23.72
C GLU A 312 16.19 -18.14 22.35
N VAL A 313 16.12 -17.32 21.32
CA VAL A 313 16.62 -17.69 20.00
C VAL A 313 18.13 -17.43 20.00
N PRO A 314 18.97 -18.50 19.87
CA PRO A 314 20.42 -18.32 19.83
C PRO A 314 20.82 -17.46 18.64
N PRO A 315 22.01 -16.81 18.67
CA PRO A 315 22.48 -16.01 17.56
C PRO A 315 22.56 -16.81 16.27
N ILE A 316 21.81 -16.40 15.27
CA ILE A 316 21.77 -17.03 13.95
C ILE A 316 22.37 -16.09 12.92
N THR A 317 23.33 -16.58 12.14
CA THR A 317 23.91 -15.83 11.02
C THR A 317 23.43 -16.42 9.70
N ARG A 318 22.85 -15.58 8.83
CA ARG A 318 22.28 -15.97 7.54
C ARG A 318 22.64 -14.96 6.47
N ASN A 319 22.47 -15.38 5.21
CA ASN A 319 22.80 -14.58 4.04
C ASN A 319 21.54 -14.32 3.20
N ALA A 320 21.58 -13.24 2.46
CA ALA A 320 20.62 -12.94 1.40
C ALA A 320 21.37 -12.34 0.21
N HIS A 321 20.97 -12.69 -1.01
CA HIS A 321 21.53 -12.10 -2.21
C HIS A 321 20.47 -11.93 -3.28
N TYR A 322 20.73 -11.02 -4.19
CA TYR A 322 19.88 -10.74 -5.32
C TYR A 322 20.67 -10.30 -6.54
N LEU A 323 20.02 -10.46 -7.68
CA LEU A 323 20.52 -10.06 -8.98
C LEU A 323 19.36 -9.51 -9.80
N ASP A 324 19.45 -8.28 -10.24
CA ASP A 324 18.53 -7.65 -11.17
C ASP A 324 19.30 -7.29 -12.45
N ALA A 325 18.84 -7.77 -13.58
CA ALA A 325 19.42 -7.45 -14.88
C ALA A 325 18.31 -7.00 -15.85
N SER A 326 18.56 -5.93 -16.58
CA SER A 326 17.64 -5.41 -17.59
C SER A 326 18.40 -5.11 -18.89
N ALA A 327 17.84 -5.52 -20.00
CA ALA A 327 18.42 -5.32 -21.34
C ALA A 327 17.35 -4.80 -22.31
N GLU A 328 17.55 -3.59 -22.86
CA GLU A 328 16.80 -3.11 -24.02
C GLU A 328 17.36 -3.79 -25.28
N ILE A 329 16.79 -4.96 -25.65
CA ILE A 329 17.25 -5.78 -26.77
C ILE A 329 17.08 -5.00 -28.07
N PHE A 330 15.89 -4.45 -28.28
CA PHE A 330 15.58 -3.56 -29.38
C PHE A 330 15.17 -2.20 -28.82
N LYS A 331 15.75 -1.14 -29.34
CA LYS A 331 15.44 0.23 -28.96
C LYS A 331 15.22 1.07 -30.19
N ASP A 332 14.03 1.64 -30.28
CA ASP A 332 13.64 2.57 -31.35
C ASP A 332 13.86 2.03 -32.78
N ILE A 333 13.71 0.71 -32.96
CA ILE A 333 13.84 0.10 -34.30
C ILE A 333 12.64 0.54 -35.16
N PRO A 334 12.85 1.27 -36.26
CA PRO A 334 11.76 1.71 -37.09
C PRO A 334 11.10 0.54 -37.82
N ILE A 335 9.80 0.31 -37.59
CA ILE A 335 8.99 -0.63 -38.38
C ILE A 335 8.33 0.12 -39.54
N THR A 336 7.85 1.34 -39.24
CA THR A 336 7.35 2.28 -40.26
C THR A 336 7.92 3.66 -40.00
N LYS A 337 7.62 4.65 -40.87
CA LYS A 337 8.07 6.04 -40.66
C LYS A 337 7.65 6.62 -39.30
N GLU A 338 6.56 6.11 -38.71
CA GLU A 338 5.94 6.65 -37.47
C GLU A 338 5.98 5.68 -36.29
N LYS A 339 6.17 4.37 -36.55
CA LYS A 339 6.11 3.35 -35.49
C LYS A 339 7.48 2.75 -35.25
N LYS A 340 7.89 2.76 -33.99
CA LYS A 340 9.13 2.18 -33.50
C LYS A 340 8.83 0.96 -32.67
N PHE A 341 9.75 0.00 -32.74
CA PHE A 341 9.72 -1.22 -31.92
C PHE A 341 10.72 -1.11 -30.78
N ASN A 342 10.26 -1.42 -29.60
CA ASN A 342 11.08 -1.55 -28.40
C ASN A 342 10.83 -2.91 -27.78
N LEU A 343 11.90 -3.55 -27.29
CA LEU A 343 11.83 -4.82 -26.57
C LEU A 343 12.81 -4.77 -25.40
N THR A 344 12.28 -4.89 -24.20
CA THR A 344 13.06 -4.92 -22.96
C THR A 344 12.87 -6.27 -22.28
N PHE A 345 13.98 -6.92 -21.94
CA PHE A 345 14.04 -8.11 -21.11
C PHE A 345 14.52 -7.72 -19.71
N THR A 346 13.88 -8.29 -18.69
CA THR A 346 14.31 -8.12 -17.29
C THR A 346 14.35 -9.48 -16.63
N PHE A 347 15.43 -9.75 -15.92
CA PHE A 347 15.61 -10.91 -15.07
C PHE A 347 15.88 -10.45 -13.64
N LYS A 348 15.19 -11.07 -12.68
CA LYS A 348 15.44 -10.87 -11.26
C LYS A 348 15.61 -12.22 -10.59
N HIS A 349 16.61 -12.30 -9.74
CA HIS A 349 16.85 -13.45 -8.88
C HIS A 349 17.01 -12.96 -7.44
N GLU A 350 16.36 -13.63 -6.52
CA GLU A 350 16.46 -13.34 -5.09
C GLU A 350 16.53 -14.65 -4.32
N LEU A 351 17.53 -14.78 -3.45
CA LEU A 351 17.66 -15.90 -2.55
C LEU A 351 17.94 -15.39 -1.14
N VAL A 352 17.08 -15.77 -0.21
CA VAL A 352 17.14 -15.39 1.19
C VAL A 352 17.15 -16.65 2.05
N ASP A 353 18.21 -16.84 2.81
CA ASP A 353 18.37 -18.01 3.68
C ASP A 353 17.19 -18.16 4.66
N PRO A 354 16.85 -19.38 5.08
CA PRO A 354 15.93 -19.61 6.19
C PRO A 354 16.39 -18.87 7.45
N LEU A 355 15.42 -18.27 8.15
CA LEU A 355 15.67 -17.47 9.36
C LEU A 355 16.55 -16.22 9.15
N PHE A 356 16.77 -15.80 7.92
CA PHE A 356 17.39 -14.51 7.67
C PHE A 356 16.55 -13.37 8.23
N ARG A 357 17.17 -12.45 8.97
CA ARG A 357 16.49 -11.26 9.47
C ARG A 357 17.45 -10.09 9.60
N SER A 358 17.01 -8.92 9.17
CA SER A 358 17.69 -7.63 9.39
C SER A 358 16.66 -6.63 9.91
N LEU A 359 17.00 -5.87 10.95
CA LEU A 359 16.08 -4.85 11.50
C LEU A 359 15.96 -3.62 10.62
N GLY A 360 16.88 -3.40 9.72
CA GLY A 360 16.88 -2.27 8.79
C GLY A 360 16.12 -2.52 7.47
N ALA A 361 15.65 -3.76 7.23
CA ALA A 361 14.97 -4.12 6.00
C ALA A 361 13.83 -5.12 6.24
N SER A 362 12.70 -4.93 5.59
CA SER A 362 11.61 -5.90 5.58
C SER A 362 11.92 -6.94 4.51
N THR A 363 12.52 -8.06 4.90
CA THR A 363 12.91 -9.15 3.99
C THR A 363 12.18 -10.42 4.40
N GLN A 364 11.50 -11.07 3.45
CA GLN A 364 10.94 -12.40 3.65
C GLN A 364 12.06 -13.42 3.66
N ALA A 365 12.24 -14.12 4.78
CA ALA A 365 13.20 -15.22 4.90
C ALA A 365 12.70 -16.48 4.17
N ASP A 366 13.62 -17.44 3.97
CA ASP A 366 13.33 -18.76 3.38
C ASP A 366 12.67 -18.63 1.99
N LYS A 367 13.35 -17.93 1.09
CA LYS A 367 12.79 -17.56 -0.21
C LYS A 367 13.82 -17.74 -1.31
N ALA A 368 13.46 -18.50 -2.35
CA ALA A 368 14.13 -18.44 -3.64
C ALA A 368 13.12 -18.03 -4.72
N GLN A 369 13.39 -16.92 -5.39
CA GLN A 369 12.50 -16.38 -6.41
C GLN A 369 13.29 -16.02 -7.67
N ASN A 370 12.68 -16.35 -8.83
CA ASN A 370 13.15 -15.94 -10.14
C ASN A 370 12.01 -15.30 -10.90
N ASP A 371 12.24 -14.12 -11.43
CA ASP A 371 11.28 -13.40 -12.26
C ASP A 371 11.89 -13.12 -13.63
N PHE A 372 11.16 -13.47 -14.68
CA PHE A 372 11.47 -13.14 -16.07
C PHE A 372 10.39 -12.23 -16.61
N SER A 373 10.75 -11.10 -17.15
CA SER A 373 9.79 -10.16 -17.74
C SER A 373 10.25 -9.76 -19.13
N LEU A 374 9.31 -9.74 -20.06
CA LEU A 374 9.49 -9.28 -21.43
C LEU A 374 8.46 -8.19 -21.70
N VAL A 375 8.93 -6.98 -21.96
CA VAL A 375 8.06 -5.83 -22.28
C VAL A 375 8.34 -5.43 -23.73
N SER A 376 7.30 -5.41 -24.53
CA SER A 376 7.34 -5.06 -25.96
C SER A 376 6.41 -3.87 -26.22
N ALA A 377 6.86 -2.95 -27.07
CA ALA A 377 6.05 -1.86 -27.58
C ALA A 377 6.26 -1.67 -29.09
N ILE A 378 5.17 -1.55 -29.85
CA ILE A 378 5.15 -1.22 -31.27
C ILE A 378 4.24 0.00 -31.46
N GLY A 379 4.85 1.20 -31.56
CA GLY A 379 4.07 2.43 -31.45
C GLY A 379 3.33 2.44 -30.10
N ASP A 380 1.99 2.54 -30.16
CA ASP A 380 1.12 2.60 -28.97
C ASP A 380 0.63 1.21 -28.52
N VAL A 381 0.94 0.15 -29.25
CA VAL A 381 0.61 -1.23 -28.87
C VAL A 381 1.66 -1.72 -27.87
N THR A 382 1.21 -2.19 -26.73
CA THR A 382 2.08 -2.73 -25.66
C THR A 382 1.74 -4.16 -25.33
N ALA A 383 2.77 -4.96 -25.08
CA ALA A 383 2.61 -6.32 -24.55
C ALA A 383 3.66 -6.55 -23.47
N GLN A 384 3.23 -7.10 -22.34
CA GLN A 384 4.11 -7.49 -21.25
C GLN A 384 3.80 -8.94 -20.86
N PHE A 385 4.83 -9.74 -20.79
CA PHE A 385 4.78 -11.08 -20.23
C PHE A 385 5.70 -11.16 -19.02
N THR A 386 5.23 -11.77 -17.94
CA THR A 386 6.04 -12.00 -16.73
C THR A 386 5.82 -13.44 -16.28
N HIS A 387 6.93 -14.14 -15.99
CA HIS A 387 6.95 -15.45 -15.36
C HIS A 387 7.68 -15.37 -14.04
N THR A 388 7.01 -15.76 -12.96
CA THR A 388 7.56 -15.81 -11.61
C THR A 388 7.59 -17.25 -11.12
N ARG A 389 8.70 -17.64 -10.53
CA ARG A 389 8.83 -18.90 -9.80
C ARG A 389 9.38 -18.62 -8.41
N PHE A 390 8.65 -19.10 -7.42
CA PHE A 390 8.99 -18.96 -6.01
C PHE A 390 9.00 -20.34 -5.34
N ASN A 391 9.90 -20.55 -4.39
CA ASN A 391 9.86 -21.67 -3.45
C ASN A 391 10.42 -21.27 -2.08
N ASP A 392 9.94 -21.94 -1.04
CA ASP A 392 10.40 -21.88 0.34
C ASP A 392 11.06 -23.21 0.77
N ASN A 393 11.26 -23.39 2.07
CA ASN A 393 11.91 -24.55 2.70
C ASN A 393 13.28 -24.85 2.08
N LEU A 394 14.11 -23.82 1.91
CA LEU A 394 15.44 -23.95 1.30
C LEU A 394 16.40 -24.80 2.11
N ALA A 395 16.14 -24.99 3.40
CA ALA A 395 16.90 -25.89 4.28
C ALA A 395 16.50 -27.36 4.10
N ASN A 396 15.50 -27.65 3.28
CA ASN A 396 14.92 -29.00 3.09
C ASN A 396 14.59 -29.69 4.43
N ILE A 397 13.94 -28.94 5.32
CA ILE A 397 13.53 -29.46 6.63
C ILE A 397 12.43 -30.51 6.41
N PRO A 398 12.63 -31.79 6.82
CA PRO A 398 11.71 -32.86 6.47
C PRO A 398 10.33 -32.74 7.13
N SER A 399 10.22 -31.95 8.21
CA SER A 399 8.96 -31.72 8.94
C SER A 399 8.17 -30.51 8.45
N ILE A 400 8.65 -29.81 7.43
CA ILE A 400 8.01 -28.60 6.88
C ILE A 400 7.66 -28.83 5.41
N LEU A 401 6.44 -28.43 5.04
CA LEU A 401 5.98 -28.45 3.67
C LEU A 401 6.86 -27.54 2.81
N THR A 402 7.26 -27.99 1.63
CA THR A 402 7.91 -27.14 0.62
C THR A 402 6.86 -26.60 -0.33
N SER A 403 6.60 -25.31 -0.24
CA SER A 403 5.63 -24.64 -1.11
C SER A 403 6.29 -24.14 -2.38
N LEU A 404 5.63 -24.34 -3.49
CA LEU A 404 5.98 -23.80 -4.80
C LEU A 404 4.87 -22.90 -5.30
N ASN A 405 5.26 -21.76 -5.84
CA ASN A 405 4.34 -20.89 -6.55
C ASN A 405 4.91 -20.55 -7.93
N ARG A 406 4.11 -20.74 -8.97
CA ARG A 406 4.42 -20.35 -10.35
C ARG A 406 3.33 -19.42 -10.84
N ALA A 407 3.71 -18.24 -11.31
CA ALA A 407 2.77 -17.27 -11.86
C ALA A 407 3.19 -16.84 -13.26
N ASP A 408 2.24 -16.86 -14.17
CA ASP A 408 2.36 -16.35 -15.54
C ASP A 408 1.39 -15.19 -15.70
N THR A 409 1.88 -14.02 -16.12
CA THR A 409 1.06 -12.85 -16.38
C THR A 409 1.30 -12.35 -17.80
N LEU A 410 0.24 -12.10 -18.55
CA LEU A 410 0.28 -11.48 -19.86
C LEU A 410 -0.66 -10.28 -19.88
N LEU A 411 -0.12 -9.12 -20.21
CA LEU A 411 -0.87 -7.89 -20.39
C LEU A 411 -0.68 -7.42 -21.84
N ILE A 412 -1.76 -7.14 -22.55
CA ILE A 412 -1.75 -6.61 -23.91
C ILE A 412 -2.64 -5.39 -23.97
N GLY A 413 -2.11 -4.26 -24.44
CA GLY A 413 -2.85 -3.03 -24.68
C GLY A 413 -2.79 -2.65 -26.16
N VAL A 414 -3.95 -2.52 -26.79
CA VAL A 414 -4.10 -2.23 -28.21
C VAL A 414 -5.04 -1.06 -28.40
N PRO A 415 -4.53 0.17 -28.60
CA PRO A 415 -5.35 1.25 -29.14
C PRO A 415 -5.66 0.97 -30.61
N THR A 416 -6.80 0.35 -30.90
CA THR A 416 -7.10 -0.15 -32.24
C THR A 416 -7.16 0.97 -33.28
N ALA A 417 -7.47 2.19 -32.87
CA ALA A 417 -7.34 3.38 -33.73
C ALA A 417 -5.93 3.55 -34.30
N ALA A 418 -4.89 3.24 -33.54
CA ALA A 418 -3.49 3.34 -34.03
C ALA A 418 -3.15 2.27 -35.07
N LEU A 419 -3.95 1.21 -35.21
CA LEU A 419 -3.74 0.15 -36.19
C LEU A 419 -4.55 0.37 -37.49
N PHE A 420 -5.76 0.93 -37.37
CA PHE A 420 -6.76 0.95 -38.44
C PHE A 420 -7.19 2.35 -38.90
N SER A 421 -6.71 3.41 -38.24
CA SER A 421 -7.01 4.80 -38.63
C SER A 421 -5.76 5.61 -38.89
N ASP A 422 -5.94 6.74 -39.59
CA ASP A 422 -4.87 7.71 -39.82
C ASP A 422 -4.36 8.23 -38.45
N PRO A 423 -3.06 8.13 -38.15
CA PRO A 423 -2.49 8.64 -36.90
C PRO A 423 -2.77 10.13 -36.65
N GLN A 424 -2.96 10.94 -37.72
CA GLN A 424 -3.27 12.35 -37.58
C GLN A 424 -4.77 12.61 -37.32
N LYS A 425 -5.65 11.64 -37.60
CA LYS A 425 -7.10 11.72 -37.38
C LYS A 425 -7.63 10.38 -36.84
N PRO A 426 -7.32 10.02 -35.59
CA PRO A 426 -7.79 8.76 -35.04
C PRO A 426 -9.33 8.71 -35.05
N SER A 427 -9.88 7.67 -35.65
CA SER A 427 -11.33 7.48 -35.68
C SER A 427 -11.86 7.07 -34.32
N PRO A 428 -12.86 7.77 -33.76
CA PRO A 428 -13.45 7.45 -32.47
C PRO A 428 -14.23 6.12 -32.44
N LEU A 429 -14.46 5.50 -33.60
CA LEU A 429 -15.15 4.22 -33.71
C LEU A 429 -14.28 3.03 -33.27
N PHE A 430 -12.96 3.20 -33.23
CA PHE A 430 -12.06 2.14 -32.80
C PHE A 430 -11.81 2.20 -31.29
N PRO A 431 -12.09 1.11 -30.54
CA PRO A 431 -11.89 1.08 -29.11
C PRO A 431 -10.40 0.99 -28.74
N ARG A 432 -10.09 1.35 -27.50
CA ARG A 432 -8.88 0.85 -26.84
C ARG A 432 -9.23 -0.50 -26.24
N VAL A 433 -8.53 -1.54 -26.68
CA VAL A 433 -8.71 -2.91 -26.18
C VAL A 433 -7.56 -3.24 -25.26
N SER A 434 -7.84 -3.79 -24.08
CA SER A 434 -6.83 -4.40 -23.25
C SER A 434 -7.23 -5.83 -22.85
N TYR A 435 -6.23 -6.70 -22.80
CA TYR A 435 -6.38 -8.08 -22.38
C TYR A 435 -5.36 -8.35 -21.26
N ASN A 436 -5.85 -8.95 -20.19
CA ASN A 436 -5.02 -9.46 -19.12
C ASN A 436 -5.25 -10.96 -18.93
N PHE A 437 -4.16 -11.67 -18.73
CA PHE A 437 -4.17 -13.09 -18.37
C PHE A 437 -3.24 -13.25 -17.17
N ASN A 438 -3.73 -13.92 -16.13
CA ASN A 438 -2.94 -14.29 -14.97
C ASN A 438 -3.25 -15.76 -14.63
N ARG A 439 -2.19 -16.57 -14.51
CA ARG A 439 -2.28 -17.95 -14.08
C ARG A 439 -1.32 -18.16 -12.92
N THR A 440 -1.83 -18.62 -11.80
CA THR A 440 -1.05 -18.89 -10.60
C THR A 440 -1.27 -20.34 -10.18
N HIS A 441 -0.19 -21.10 -10.04
CA HIS A 441 -0.20 -22.45 -9.50
C HIS A 441 0.56 -22.49 -8.19
N ALA A 442 -0.16 -22.66 -7.10
CA ALA A 442 0.37 -22.83 -5.76
C ALA A 442 0.25 -24.30 -5.36
N PHE A 443 1.37 -24.98 -5.13
CA PHE A 443 1.40 -26.41 -4.84
C PHE A 443 2.58 -26.78 -3.96
N SER A 444 2.61 -28.02 -3.46
CA SER A 444 3.75 -28.53 -2.71
C SER A 444 4.70 -29.32 -3.59
N ALA A 445 6.02 -29.02 -3.46
CA ALA A 445 7.08 -29.77 -4.15
C ALA A 445 7.51 -31.02 -3.36
N ALA A 446 7.44 -30.99 -2.04
CA ALA A 446 7.79 -32.08 -1.16
C ALA A 446 6.83 -32.12 0.03
N VAL A 447 6.38 -33.31 0.37
CA VAL A 447 5.52 -33.57 1.50
C VAL A 447 6.37 -34.02 2.68
N PRO A 448 6.21 -33.49 3.88
CA PRO A 448 7.00 -33.85 5.04
C PRO A 448 6.82 -35.32 5.43
N VAL A 449 7.92 -36.03 5.65
CA VAL A 449 7.92 -37.47 6.00
C VAL A 449 7.43 -37.72 7.43
N ASN A 450 7.53 -36.75 8.36
CA ASN A 450 7.15 -36.89 9.75
C ASN A 450 6.31 -35.71 10.28
N GLY A 451 5.60 -35.01 9.42
CA GLY A 451 5.00 -33.70 9.70
C GLY A 451 3.47 -33.67 9.74
N GLY A 452 2.78 -34.69 10.13
CA GLY A 452 1.32 -34.64 10.20
C GLY A 452 0.57 -34.61 8.84
N PHE A 453 1.22 -34.14 7.77
CA PHE A 453 0.66 -34.11 6.41
C PHE A 453 0.59 -35.49 5.75
N GLU A 454 1.46 -36.43 6.14
CA GLU A 454 1.36 -37.82 5.70
C GLU A 454 0.11 -38.52 6.21
N GLN A 455 -0.39 -38.08 7.36
CA GLN A 455 -1.61 -38.63 7.95
C GLN A 455 -2.87 -38.04 7.33
N ASP A 456 -2.75 -36.84 6.74
CA ASP A 456 -3.86 -36.18 6.06
C ASP A 456 -3.38 -35.52 4.73
N PRO A 457 -3.29 -36.30 3.65
CA PRO A 457 -2.91 -35.78 2.34
C PRO A 457 -3.90 -34.74 1.79
N THR A 458 -5.09 -34.63 2.37
CA THR A 458 -6.09 -33.61 2.00
C THR A 458 -5.67 -32.20 2.45
N SER A 459 -4.69 -32.09 3.34
CA SER A 459 -4.16 -30.80 3.81
C SER A 459 -3.05 -30.23 2.92
N ILE A 460 -2.57 -31.00 1.91
CA ILE A 460 -1.50 -30.57 1.01
C ILE A 460 -2.09 -29.60 -0.02
N PRO A 461 -1.65 -28.34 -0.08
CA PRO A 461 -2.20 -27.38 -1.03
C PRO A 461 -1.79 -27.73 -2.46
N ASP A 462 -2.77 -27.73 -3.34
CA ASP A 462 -2.57 -27.78 -4.80
C ASP A 462 -3.72 -27.02 -5.47
N GLN A 463 -3.47 -25.79 -5.90
CA GLN A 463 -4.48 -24.92 -6.47
C GLN A 463 -3.97 -24.20 -7.70
N LEU A 464 -4.71 -24.30 -8.78
CA LEU A 464 -4.48 -23.57 -10.01
C LEU A 464 -5.56 -22.50 -10.20
N SER A 465 -5.16 -21.24 -10.13
CA SER A 465 -6.01 -20.10 -10.45
C SER A 465 -5.71 -19.55 -11.82
N THR A 466 -6.73 -19.29 -12.61
CA THR A 466 -6.61 -18.62 -13.92
C THR A 466 -7.59 -17.46 -13.98
N ASN A 467 -7.11 -16.26 -14.27
CA ASN A 467 -7.92 -15.08 -14.44
C ASN A 467 -7.66 -14.47 -15.83
N GLN A 468 -8.73 -14.18 -16.57
CA GLN A 468 -8.66 -13.58 -17.90
C GLN A 468 -9.63 -12.40 -17.94
N GLY A 469 -9.11 -11.24 -18.31
CA GLY A 469 -9.90 -10.03 -18.46
C GLY A 469 -9.76 -9.43 -19.85
N LEU A 470 -10.87 -8.97 -20.38
CA LEU A 470 -10.94 -8.22 -21.64
C LEU A 470 -11.69 -6.92 -21.36
N THR A 471 -11.09 -5.79 -21.72
CA THR A 471 -11.78 -4.50 -21.72
C THR A 471 -11.74 -3.88 -23.11
N ALA A 472 -12.79 -3.18 -23.47
CA ALA A 472 -12.88 -2.41 -24.69
C ALA A 472 -13.54 -1.07 -24.41
N ASP A 473 -12.83 0.02 -24.63
CA ASP A 473 -13.25 1.37 -24.30
C ASP A 473 -13.34 2.24 -25.56
N TRP A 474 -14.47 2.89 -25.76
CA TRP A 474 -14.74 3.83 -26.86
C TRP A 474 -14.93 5.23 -26.31
N GLN A 475 -14.32 6.20 -26.97
CA GLN A 475 -14.56 7.62 -26.75
C GLN A 475 -15.17 8.22 -28.02
N ILE A 476 -16.48 8.36 -28.06
CA ILE A 476 -17.21 8.88 -29.23
C ILE A 476 -17.75 10.25 -28.87
N GLN A 477 -17.03 11.30 -29.26
CA GLN A 477 -17.37 12.68 -28.91
C GLN A 477 -17.59 12.89 -27.41
N LYS A 478 -18.86 13.04 -27.01
CA LYS A 478 -19.27 13.25 -25.60
C LYS A 478 -19.61 11.95 -24.87
N TRP A 479 -19.63 10.81 -25.59
CA TRP A 479 -19.98 9.51 -25.04
C TRP A 479 -18.73 8.69 -24.75
N ARG A 480 -18.75 8.02 -23.62
CA ARG A 480 -17.82 6.96 -23.26
C ARG A 480 -18.60 5.66 -23.16
N LEU A 481 -18.16 4.67 -23.88
CA LEU A 481 -18.73 3.32 -23.81
C LEU A 481 -17.60 2.38 -23.40
N GLY A 482 -17.85 1.54 -22.42
CA GLY A 482 -16.90 0.54 -21.95
C GLY A 482 -17.58 -0.82 -21.89
N TYR A 483 -16.84 -1.84 -22.30
CA TYR A 483 -17.22 -3.23 -22.06
C TYR A 483 -16.10 -3.93 -21.32
N ARG A 484 -16.43 -4.72 -20.30
CA ARG A 484 -15.49 -5.54 -19.55
C ARG A 484 -16.04 -6.96 -19.39
N LEU A 485 -15.15 -7.92 -19.63
CA LEU A 485 -15.36 -9.33 -19.38
C LEU A 485 -14.25 -9.80 -18.46
N ASN A 486 -14.59 -10.43 -17.35
CA ASN A 486 -13.63 -11.11 -16.49
C ASN A 486 -14.11 -12.56 -16.29
N HIS A 487 -13.19 -13.49 -16.56
CA HIS A 487 -13.38 -14.94 -16.38
C HIS A 487 -12.29 -15.43 -15.43
N SER A 488 -12.70 -15.85 -14.24
CA SER A 488 -11.81 -16.39 -13.21
C SER A 488 -12.19 -17.84 -12.93
N PHE A 489 -11.22 -18.72 -13.01
CA PHE A 489 -11.38 -20.13 -12.70
C PHE A 489 -10.37 -20.55 -11.64
N ILE A 490 -10.86 -21.06 -10.53
CA ILE A 490 -10.08 -21.70 -9.48
C ILE A 490 -10.30 -23.20 -9.62
N ASN A 491 -9.23 -23.92 -9.98
CA ASN A 491 -9.16 -25.37 -10.03
C ASN A 491 -8.43 -25.87 -8.79
N ASN A 492 -9.17 -26.42 -7.86
CA ASN A 492 -8.61 -26.99 -6.64
C ASN A 492 -8.23 -28.44 -6.91
N GLN A 493 -6.93 -28.71 -7.03
CA GLN A 493 -6.36 -30.03 -7.29
C GLN A 493 -5.98 -30.77 -5.98
N GLN A 494 -6.21 -30.12 -4.84
CA GLN A 494 -5.97 -30.70 -3.52
C GLN A 494 -6.85 -31.92 -3.30
N LEU A 495 -6.24 -33.02 -2.88
CA LEU A 495 -6.92 -34.29 -2.68
C LEU A 495 -8.12 -34.13 -1.72
N GLY A 496 -9.28 -34.65 -2.13
CA GLY A 496 -10.53 -34.50 -1.36
C GLY A 496 -11.22 -33.14 -1.47
N SER A 497 -10.64 -32.20 -2.21
CA SER A 497 -11.19 -30.85 -2.44
C SER A 497 -11.48 -30.57 -3.92
N GLU A 498 -11.54 -31.58 -4.75
CA GLU A 498 -11.77 -31.45 -6.22
C GLU A 498 -13.16 -30.85 -6.54
N LEU A 499 -14.10 -30.95 -5.59
CA LEU A 499 -15.41 -30.30 -5.71
C LEU A 499 -15.38 -28.81 -5.36
N ALA A 500 -14.27 -28.30 -4.77
CA ALA A 500 -14.16 -26.89 -4.37
C ALA A 500 -13.77 -25.97 -5.54
N ASP A 501 -13.86 -26.43 -6.78
CA ASP A 501 -13.68 -25.59 -7.95
C ASP A 501 -14.68 -24.44 -8.01
N GLN A 502 -14.20 -23.30 -8.42
CA GLN A 502 -15.03 -22.11 -8.55
C GLN A 502 -14.81 -21.44 -9.91
N LEU A 503 -15.90 -21.18 -10.60
CA LEU A 503 -15.90 -20.39 -11.83
C LEU A 503 -16.66 -19.09 -11.59
N THR A 504 -15.97 -17.96 -11.79
CA THR A 504 -16.56 -16.63 -11.74
C THR A 504 -16.53 -15.99 -13.11
N LEU A 505 -17.68 -15.51 -13.56
CA LEU A 505 -17.81 -14.76 -14.80
C LEU A 505 -18.44 -13.41 -14.48
N VAL A 506 -17.76 -12.32 -14.85
CA VAL A 506 -18.26 -10.95 -14.72
C VAL A 506 -18.36 -10.32 -16.11
N ASN A 507 -19.55 -9.84 -16.46
CA ASN A 507 -19.79 -9.03 -17.64
C ASN A 507 -20.22 -7.64 -17.19
N GLY A 508 -19.58 -6.60 -17.70
CA GLY A 508 -19.89 -5.23 -17.34
C GLY A 508 -19.95 -4.32 -18.55
N VAL A 509 -20.87 -3.36 -18.48
CA VAL A 509 -21.00 -2.29 -19.47
C VAL A 509 -21.00 -0.95 -18.74
N VAL A 510 -20.19 -0.04 -19.22
CA VAL A 510 -20.13 1.34 -18.72
C VAL A 510 -20.60 2.27 -19.83
N VAL A 511 -21.54 3.13 -19.51
CA VAL A 511 -22.01 4.19 -20.41
C VAL A 511 -21.83 5.52 -19.72
N GLY A 512 -21.01 6.39 -20.30
CA GLY A 512 -20.77 7.74 -19.81
C GLY A 512 -21.16 8.78 -20.84
N VAL A 513 -21.62 9.94 -20.39
CA VAL A 513 -21.88 11.08 -21.26
C VAL A 513 -21.52 12.38 -20.55
N SER A 514 -20.79 13.24 -21.27
CA SER A 514 -20.40 14.58 -20.81
C SER A 514 -20.95 15.64 -21.77
N PRO A 515 -22.24 16.03 -21.63
CA PRO A 515 -22.93 16.85 -22.64
C PRO A 515 -22.26 18.20 -22.91
N ASN A 516 -21.75 18.86 -21.86
CA ASN A 516 -21.25 20.24 -21.93
C ASN A 516 -19.93 20.47 -21.15
N GLY A 517 -19.22 19.41 -20.77
CA GLY A 517 -18.01 19.50 -19.96
C GLY A 517 -18.22 19.90 -18.49
N SER A 518 -19.42 20.34 -18.13
CA SER A 518 -19.80 20.66 -16.74
C SER A 518 -20.54 19.53 -16.05
N ILE A 519 -21.21 18.69 -16.81
CA ILE A 519 -21.97 17.54 -16.30
C ILE A 519 -21.32 16.27 -16.85
N ASP A 520 -21.05 15.35 -15.96
CA ASP A 520 -20.54 14.01 -16.28
C ASP A 520 -21.46 12.98 -15.64
N LEU A 521 -22.11 12.20 -16.49
CA LEU A 521 -23.05 11.15 -16.12
C LEU A 521 -22.43 9.82 -16.51
N ASN A 522 -22.40 8.86 -15.57
CA ASN A 522 -21.95 7.50 -15.84
C ASN A 522 -22.97 6.50 -15.30
N LEU A 523 -23.15 5.42 -16.03
CA LEU A 523 -23.89 4.24 -15.61
C LEU A 523 -23.01 3.03 -15.79
N ASP A 524 -22.69 2.36 -14.69
CA ASP A 524 -22.02 1.07 -14.69
C ASP A 524 -23.04 -0.03 -14.39
N VAL A 525 -23.09 -1.03 -15.25
CA VAL A 525 -23.95 -2.22 -15.11
C VAL A 525 -23.07 -3.44 -15.16
N SER A 526 -23.09 -4.27 -14.13
CA SER A 526 -22.34 -5.52 -14.14
C SER A 526 -23.19 -6.70 -13.67
N LEU A 527 -22.99 -7.82 -14.36
CA LEU A 527 -23.56 -9.11 -14.04
C LEU A 527 -22.44 -10.07 -13.69
N GLU A 528 -22.41 -10.53 -12.46
CA GLU A 528 -21.48 -11.53 -11.93
C GLU A 528 -22.22 -12.86 -11.76
N SER A 529 -21.59 -13.94 -12.15
CA SER A 529 -22.07 -15.30 -11.91
C SER A 529 -20.93 -16.12 -11.31
N VAL A 530 -21.16 -16.66 -10.13
CA VAL A 530 -20.21 -17.51 -9.41
C VAL A 530 -20.79 -18.92 -9.35
N ASN A 531 -20.13 -19.85 -10.00
CA ASN A 531 -20.46 -21.28 -9.94
C ASN A 531 -19.49 -21.96 -8.97
N ASN A 532 -19.98 -22.31 -7.80
CA ASN A 532 -19.24 -23.02 -6.76
C ASN A 532 -19.63 -24.50 -6.81
N LYS A 533 -18.69 -25.36 -7.22
CA LYS A 533 -18.95 -26.78 -7.36
C LYS A 533 -19.06 -27.51 -6.01
N ALA A 534 -18.37 -27.02 -4.97
CA ALA A 534 -18.39 -27.64 -3.64
C ALA A 534 -19.81 -27.64 -3.04
N VAL A 535 -20.48 -26.52 -3.07
CA VAL A 535 -21.85 -26.37 -2.57
C VAL A 535 -22.90 -26.54 -3.66
N ARG A 536 -22.49 -26.80 -4.90
CA ARG A 536 -23.34 -26.96 -6.09
C ARG A 536 -24.30 -25.77 -6.28
N THR A 537 -23.86 -24.57 -5.98
CA THR A 537 -24.63 -23.34 -6.14
C THR A 537 -24.12 -22.52 -7.32
N ILE A 538 -25.04 -21.78 -7.92
CA ILE A 538 -24.72 -20.71 -8.86
C ILE A 538 -25.28 -19.44 -8.27
N ASP A 539 -24.41 -18.59 -7.79
CA ASP A 539 -24.76 -17.29 -7.27
C ASP A 539 -24.70 -16.25 -8.38
N ARG A 540 -25.66 -15.37 -8.45
CA ARG A 540 -25.75 -14.29 -9.42
C ARG A 540 -25.86 -12.96 -8.70
N LYS A 541 -25.15 -11.97 -9.21
CA LYS A 541 -25.19 -10.61 -8.68
C LYS A 541 -25.31 -9.63 -9.83
N LEU A 542 -26.35 -8.83 -9.80
CA LEU A 542 -26.53 -7.67 -10.68
C LEU A 542 -26.16 -6.43 -9.88
N ALA A 543 -25.23 -5.63 -10.40
CA ALA A 543 -24.91 -4.34 -9.85
C ALA A 543 -25.21 -3.23 -10.86
N LEU A 544 -25.81 -2.15 -10.37
CA LEU A 544 -26.11 -0.93 -11.12
C LEU A 544 -25.56 0.25 -10.33
N THR A 545 -24.70 1.05 -10.97
CA THR A 545 -24.05 2.18 -10.30
C THR A 545 -24.11 3.43 -11.19
N PRO A 546 -25.22 4.19 -11.21
CA PRO A 546 -25.26 5.51 -11.80
C PRO A 546 -24.50 6.52 -10.93
N THR A 547 -23.69 7.37 -11.58
CA THR A 547 -22.97 8.47 -10.95
C THR A 547 -23.21 9.77 -11.69
N ILE A 548 -23.28 10.86 -10.96
CA ILE A 548 -23.47 12.21 -11.48
C ILE A 548 -22.38 13.09 -10.88
N ASN A 549 -21.59 13.73 -11.73
CA ASN A 549 -20.67 14.78 -11.33
C ASN A 549 -21.05 16.06 -12.08
N TRP A 550 -21.45 17.09 -11.37
CA TRP A 550 -21.89 18.35 -11.93
C TRP A 550 -21.08 19.52 -11.38
N LYS A 551 -20.32 20.15 -12.25
CA LYS A 551 -19.68 21.43 -11.98
C LYS A 551 -20.70 22.55 -12.19
N MET A 552 -21.46 22.88 -11.15
CA MET A 552 -22.52 23.88 -11.20
C MET A 552 -21.97 25.28 -11.50
N SER A 553 -20.76 25.55 -11.01
CA SER A 553 -19.99 26.75 -11.27
C SER A 553 -18.49 26.49 -11.10
N LYS A 554 -17.64 27.51 -11.30
CA LYS A 554 -16.20 27.41 -11.00
C LYS A 554 -15.92 27.11 -9.52
N LYS A 555 -16.88 27.41 -8.63
CA LYS A 555 -16.75 27.26 -7.17
C LYS A 555 -17.66 26.19 -6.56
N ALA A 556 -18.66 25.72 -7.28
CA ALA A 556 -19.66 24.79 -6.75
C ALA A 556 -19.69 23.49 -7.58
N THR A 557 -19.61 22.37 -6.89
CA THR A 557 -19.71 21.03 -7.48
C THR A 557 -20.76 20.21 -6.75
N PHE A 558 -21.46 19.38 -7.49
CA PHE A 558 -22.37 18.39 -6.95
C PHE A 558 -21.96 17.01 -7.46
N ALA A 559 -21.81 16.05 -6.56
CA ALA A 559 -21.53 14.67 -6.86
C ALA A 559 -22.62 13.80 -6.25
N SER A 560 -23.08 12.81 -6.98
CA SER A 560 -24.01 11.80 -6.48
C SER A 560 -23.62 10.43 -7.01
N ASN A 561 -23.63 9.46 -6.12
CA ASN A 561 -23.40 8.05 -6.42
C ASN A 561 -24.60 7.26 -5.87
N PHE A 562 -25.25 6.53 -6.73
CA PHE A 562 -26.23 5.55 -6.34
C PHE A 562 -25.70 4.17 -6.73
N SER A 563 -25.71 3.21 -5.83
CA SER A 563 -25.34 1.83 -6.13
C SER A 563 -26.44 0.90 -5.63
N THR A 564 -26.83 -0.03 -6.47
CA THR A 564 -27.72 -1.11 -6.05
C THR A 564 -27.17 -2.45 -6.51
N THR A 565 -27.07 -3.38 -5.57
CA THR A 565 -26.69 -4.77 -5.86
C THR A 565 -27.84 -5.69 -5.48
N LEU A 566 -28.15 -6.60 -6.37
CA LEU A 566 -29.13 -7.66 -6.19
C LEU A 566 -28.38 -8.98 -6.39
N ALA A 567 -28.27 -9.77 -5.34
CA ALA A 567 -27.64 -11.08 -5.40
C ALA A 567 -28.66 -12.15 -5.04
N ASP A 568 -28.71 -13.22 -5.80
CA ASP A 568 -29.48 -14.41 -5.52
C ASP A 568 -28.72 -15.68 -5.94
N ASP A 569 -29.02 -16.79 -5.32
CA ASP A 569 -28.60 -18.08 -5.81
C ASP A 569 -29.63 -18.63 -6.82
N ARG A 570 -29.19 -19.53 -7.72
CA ARG A 570 -30.05 -20.13 -8.74
C ARG A 570 -31.25 -20.89 -8.14
N ALA A 571 -31.07 -21.47 -6.95
CA ALA A 571 -32.10 -22.18 -6.21
C ALA A 571 -33.06 -21.22 -5.49
N LYS A 572 -32.76 -19.92 -5.47
CA LYS A 572 -33.51 -18.87 -4.77
C LYS A 572 -33.67 -19.11 -3.26
N THR A 573 -32.65 -19.75 -2.68
CA THR A 573 -32.60 -19.99 -1.22
C THR A 573 -32.05 -18.79 -0.47
N LYS A 574 -31.33 -17.89 -1.16
CA LYS A 574 -30.78 -16.65 -0.63
C LYS A 574 -31.12 -15.49 -1.54
N ARG A 575 -31.35 -14.32 -0.96
CA ARG A 575 -31.49 -13.07 -1.70
C ARG A 575 -30.95 -11.92 -0.88
N ASP A 576 -29.93 -11.27 -1.43
CA ASP A 576 -29.28 -10.12 -0.82
C ASP A 576 -29.56 -8.88 -1.66
N ARG A 577 -29.92 -7.81 -1.01
CA ARG A 577 -30.10 -6.50 -1.62
C ARG A 577 -29.33 -5.46 -0.85
N ASN A 578 -28.42 -4.80 -1.52
CA ASN A 578 -27.71 -3.65 -0.99
C ASN A 578 -28.03 -2.44 -1.86
N ILE A 579 -28.44 -1.34 -1.24
CA ILE A 579 -28.65 -0.05 -1.89
C ILE A 579 -27.86 0.97 -1.11
N THR A 580 -27.01 1.70 -1.81
CA THR A 580 -26.29 2.85 -1.25
C THR A 580 -26.60 4.08 -2.07
N PHE A 581 -26.87 5.17 -1.41
CA PHE A 581 -27.04 6.47 -2.00
C PHE A 581 -26.14 7.45 -1.27
N ASP A 582 -25.29 8.13 -2.01
CA ASP A 582 -24.38 9.14 -1.49
C ASP A 582 -24.48 10.38 -2.36
N MET A 583 -24.69 11.53 -1.77
CA MET A 583 -24.67 12.79 -2.48
C MET A 583 -23.89 13.82 -1.69
N GLN A 584 -23.09 14.59 -2.39
CA GLN A 584 -22.30 15.66 -1.81
C GLN A 584 -22.38 16.93 -2.66
N TRP A 585 -22.70 18.02 -2.02
CA TRP A 585 -22.54 19.33 -2.58
C TRP A 585 -21.33 20.01 -1.92
N THR A 586 -20.47 20.61 -2.74
CA THR A 586 -19.24 21.26 -2.28
C THR A 586 -19.16 22.65 -2.86
N TYR A 587 -18.85 23.64 -2.02
CA TYR A 587 -18.61 25.02 -2.42
C TYR A 587 -17.19 25.43 -2.02
N GLN A 588 -16.41 25.89 -2.99
CA GLN A 588 -15.06 26.39 -2.79
C GLN A 588 -15.06 27.91 -2.69
N PHE A 589 -14.32 28.44 -1.74
CA PHE A 589 -14.15 29.87 -1.55
C PHE A 589 -12.66 30.22 -1.47
N ALA A 590 -12.34 31.42 -1.93
CA ALA A 590 -11.02 31.99 -1.80
C ALA A 590 -11.16 33.48 -1.50
N PHE A 591 -10.43 33.94 -0.51
CA PHE A 591 -10.32 35.32 -0.11
C PHE A 591 -8.85 35.74 -0.18
N PHE A 592 -8.60 37.01 -0.51
CA PHE A 592 -7.25 37.57 -0.62
C PHE A 592 -6.35 36.83 -1.62
N GLU A 593 -6.90 36.39 -2.76
CA GLU A 593 -6.17 35.63 -3.78
C GLU A 593 -4.92 36.36 -4.32
N ASN A 594 -4.95 37.69 -4.35
CA ASN A 594 -3.88 38.55 -4.89
C ASN A 594 -2.85 38.95 -3.82
N ASP A 595 -3.03 38.60 -2.56
CA ASP A 595 -2.10 38.91 -1.49
C ASP A 595 -1.05 37.77 -1.39
N LYS A 596 0.23 38.13 -1.39
CA LYS A 596 1.33 37.17 -1.25
C LYS A 596 1.45 36.57 0.16
N PHE A 597 0.92 37.25 1.16
CA PHE A 597 1.08 36.91 2.58
C PHE A 597 -0.22 36.53 3.30
N ARG A 598 -1.37 36.71 2.63
CA ARG A 598 -2.69 36.47 3.25
C ARG A 598 -3.63 35.84 2.24
N LYS A 599 -3.51 34.53 2.08
CA LYS A 599 -4.43 33.79 1.20
C LYS A 599 -5.26 32.86 2.07
N LEU A 600 -6.57 33.01 2.01
CA LEU A 600 -7.51 32.09 2.65
C LEU A 600 -8.27 31.34 1.57
N THR A 601 -8.06 30.05 1.51
CA THR A 601 -8.80 29.16 0.60
C THR A 601 -9.50 28.09 1.40
N GLY A 602 -10.67 27.66 0.96
CA GLY A 602 -11.37 26.60 1.65
C GLY A 602 -12.55 26.07 0.89
N GLN A 603 -13.20 25.11 1.49
CA GLN A 603 -14.40 24.49 0.97
C GLN A 603 -15.38 24.18 2.10
N PHE A 604 -16.64 24.34 1.79
CA PHE A 604 -17.75 23.87 2.59
C PHE A 604 -18.44 22.73 1.84
N PHE A 605 -18.83 21.69 2.53
CA PHE A 605 -19.61 20.61 1.92
C PHE A 605 -20.77 20.15 2.80
N ILE A 606 -21.81 19.66 2.13
CA ILE A 606 -22.92 18.95 2.73
C ILE A 606 -22.96 17.57 2.05
N ARG A 607 -22.95 16.52 2.83
CA ARG A 607 -23.02 15.14 2.34
C ARG A 607 -24.15 14.39 3.03
N TYR A 608 -24.97 13.74 2.24
CA TYR A 608 -26.00 12.81 2.73
C TYR A 608 -25.67 11.41 2.21
N ALA A 609 -25.67 10.44 3.11
CA ALA A 609 -25.47 9.04 2.79
C ALA A 609 -26.64 8.20 3.35
N ASP A 610 -27.20 7.32 2.53
CA ASP A 610 -28.23 6.34 2.91
C ASP A 610 -27.79 4.97 2.44
N THR A 611 -27.78 4.01 3.36
CA THR A 611 -27.41 2.61 3.11
C THR A 611 -28.54 1.71 3.58
N PHE A 612 -28.97 0.82 2.70
CA PHE A 612 -29.98 -0.19 2.94
C PHE A 612 -29.40 -1.56 2.57
N ILE A 613 -29.31 -2.45 3.54
CA ILE A 613 -28.85 -3.83 3.36
C ILE A 613 -29.96 -4.76 3.85
N ARG A 614 -30.31 -5.71 3.01
CA ARG A 614 -31.28 -6.75 3.38
C ARG A 614 -30.81 -8.09 2.87
N ASN A 615 -30.51 -8.99 3.81
CA ASN A 615 -30.07 -10.35 3.56
C ASN A 615 -31.16 -11.33 3.99
N ARG A 616 -31.63 -12.12 3.04
CA ARG A 616 -32.68 -13.13 3.29
C ARG A 616 -32.14 -14.52 3.01
N ASN A 617 -32.36 -15.41 3.95
CA ASN A 617 -32.13 -16.83 3.76
C ASN A 617 -33.48 -17.56 3.96
N PHE A 618 -34.01 -18.10 2.88
CA PHE A 618 -35.31 -18.76 2.88
C PHE A 618 -35.26 -20.17 3.47
N LEU A 619 -34.07 -20.81 3.51
CA LEU A 619 -33.88 -22.11 4.16
C LEU A 619 -33.84 -21.98 5.69
N LEU A 620 -33.15 -20.95 6.18
CA LEU A 620 -33.02 -20.68 7.62
C LEU A 620 -34.12 -19.76 8.15
N ILE A 621 -35.02 -19.29 7.26
CA ILE A 621 -36.11 -18.36 7.58
C ILE A 621 -35.57 -17.09 8.30
N THR A 622 -34.42 -16.59 7.83
CA THR A 622 -33.83 -15.37 8.38
C THR A 622 -34.02 -14.21 7.42
N ASP A 623 -34.32 -13.02 7.97
CA ASP A 623 -34.45 -11.75 7.24
C ASP A 623 -33.71 -10.67 8.06
N ASP A 624 -32.48 -10.39 7.68
CA ASP A 624 -31.66 -9.35 8.30
C ASP A 624 -31.80 -8.06 7.51
N LEU A 625 -32.26 -7.01 8.16
CA LEU A 625 -32.48 -5.70 7.60
C LEU A 625 -31.66 -4.65 8.35
N GLN A 626 -30.80 -3.95 7.62
CA GLN A 626 -29.99 -2.86 8.16
C GLN A 626 -30.21 -1.59 7.33
N LYS A 627 -30.38 -0.47 8.01
CA LYS A 627 -30.48 0.85 7.39
C LYS A 627 -29.61 1.84 8.16
N THR A 628 -28.87 2.65 7.41
CA THR A 628 -28.04 3.71 8.01
C THR A 628 -28.21 4.97 7.18
N ARG A 629 -28.57 6.07 7.83
CA ARG A 629 -28.67 7.40 7.22
C ARG A 629 -27.79 8.35 7.97
N ILE A 630 -26.96 9.10 7.25
CA ILE A 630 -25.99 10.00 7.82
C ILE A 630 -26.05 11.34 7.09
N LEU A 631 -26.11 12.43 7.86
CA LEU A 631 -25.91 13.76 7.33
C LEU A 631 -24.59 14.29 7.88
N ASN A 632 -23.68 14.67 6.98
CA ASN A 632 -22.41 15.27 7.32
C ASN A 632 -22.31 16.69 6.76
N LEU A 633 -21.75 17.56 7.55
CA LEU A 633 -21.36 18.91 7.17
C LEU A 633 -19.85 19.04 7.38
N GLY A 634 -19.16 19.69 6.46
CA GLY A 634 -17.75 19.93 6.61
C GLY A 634 -17.36 21.32 6.14
N LEU A 635 -16.44 21.93 6.87
CA LEU A 635 -15.80 23.17 6.50
C LEU A 635 -14.30 22.99 6.67
N SER A 636 -13.56 23.07 5.57
CA SER A 636 -12.12 23.10 5.60
C SER A 636 -11.60 24.42 5.06
N PHE A 637 -10.57 24.97 5.67
CA PHE A 637 -9.91 26.16 5.16
C PHE A 637 -8.43 26.17 5.51
N ASN A 638 -7.66 26.75 4.60
CA ASN A 638 -6.21 26.89 4.71
C ASN A 638 -5.87 28.38 4.77
N ILE A 639 -5.00 28.72 5.67
CA ILE A 639 -4.45 30.06 5.86
C ILE A 639 -2.96 29.99 5.53
N PHE A 640 -2.51 30.89 4.67
CA PHE A 640 -1.10 31.00 4.26
C PHE A 640 -0.50 32.30 4.76
#